data_fbebddea849dce176b7daccc07b91e57
#
_entry.id   fbebddea849dce176b7daccc07b91e57
#
_cell.length_a   1.000
_cell.length_b   1.000
_cell.length_c   1.000
_cell.angle_alpha   90.00
_cell.angle_beta   90.00
_cell.angle_gamma   90.00
#
_symmetry.space_group_name_H-M   'P 1'
#
loop_
_entity.id
_entity.type
_entity.pdbx_description
1 polymer ?
#
loop_
_entity_poly.entity_id
_entity_poly.type
_entity_poly.pdbx_seq_one_letter_code
_entity_poly.pdbx_strand_id
1 'polypeptide(L)'
;MERIQIDEFVNFQFLSNLQLSPNGKKAAFVVSKSNEERDGYSAGIWVLDLQKKSYRRLTAGKDERSYLWSDDDTILFASRRESKKEEVDRYSTDYFEISLCGGEAEKKMTIAAPVQQIKKISDDLYLLNVEYDNNLPADFFEKTGEERREVLKSREEEKDYEVFDELPFWRNGEGITNKKRSRLYLYHRKEQKLEPLTGPMYQLESYDLSEDGSKLLYSGSNFVGVENLKQELTEMDLQTGETNVLVALGSWNIHRVCYAGEKILAVATENKNYGINENSALYEYNRQSKSLELISDPDRCYYNSVGSDCRYGGGKTFVAEQDCVTYITTDRNSSKIVRVEENGRLNSLTADEGSVDCMDCKGDTLVYVAMRGNRLQEIYTIDRGEEVQLTFINQKALENKAVVTPKLLKITDNDGVEIDGWVMEPADYDPTKSYPAILDIHGGPKTVYGTCFFHEMQYWASQGYFVFFCNPRGGDGRGNRFADIRGKYGQDDYEDIMQFTDYVLWNYPQIDKSRVGVTGGSYGGFMTNWIIGHTHRFAAAASQRSISNWISMEGTSDIGPYFGLDQSGGNAWENFEQAWRHSPLKYADKCTTPTLFIHSDEDYRCWMVEAYQMYSALKVHGVESRICLFHGENHELSRSGQPKHRIRRLKEITEWFDRYLKEEK
;
A
#
# COMPACT_ATOMS: atom_id res chain seq x y z
N MET A 1 -9.67 25.47 20.54
CA MET A 1 -9.66 24.13 19.88
C MET A 1 -8.79 23.20 20.71
N GLU A 2 -9.15 21.93 20.79
CA GLU A 2 -8.38 20.92 21.52
C GLU A 2 -7.18 20.46 20.68
N ARG A 3 -6.07 20.15 21.33
CA ARG A 3 -4.88 19.58 20.65
C ARG A 3 -5.15 18.17 20.15
N ILE A 4 -4.58 17.79 19.03
CA ILE A 4 -4.57 16.41 18.54
C ILE A 4 -3.79 15.54 19.53
N GLN A 5 -4.40 14.42 19.95
CA GLN A 5 -3.81 13.50 20.92
C GLN A 5 -3.05 12.38 20.20
N ILE A 6 -2.13 11.74 20.93
CA ILE A 6 -1.30 10.64 20.40
C ILE A 6 -2.13 9.43 19.94
N ASP A 7 -3.29 9.22 20.52
CA ASP A 7 -4.21 8.13 20.21
C ASP A 7 -5.48 8.61 19.46
N GLU A 8 -5.50 9.82 18.92
CA GLU A 8 -6.69 10.39 18.26
C GLU A 8 -7.21 9.49 17.14
N PHE A 9 -6.29 8.86 16.38
CA PHE A 9 -6.63 8.01 15.25
C PHE A 9 -7.47 6.76 15.61
N VAL A 10 -7.54 6.35 16.88
CA VAL A 10 -8.42 5.23 17.30
C VAL A 10 -9.90 5.55 17.11
N ASN A 11 -10.24 6.85 17.04
CA ASN A 11 -11.59 7.35 16.80
C ASN A 11 -11.91 7.47 15.30
N PHE A 12 -10.92 7.34 14.41
CA PHE A 12 -11.11 7.49 12.97
C PHE A 12 -11.76 6.24 12.37
N GLN A 13 -12.53 6.46 11.34
CA GLN A 13 -13.16 5.41 10.56
C GLN A 13 -12.49 5.38 9.19
N PHE A 14 -11.93 4.23 8.83
CA PHE A 14 -11.20 4.03 7.58
C PHE A 14 -12.12 3.39 6.55
N LEU A 15 -12.28 4.06 5.40
CA LEU A 15 -13.17 3.64 4.33
C LEU A 15 -12.36 2.92 3.25
N SER A 16 -12.87 1.78 2.79
CA SER A 16 -12.19 0.97 1.77
C SER A 16 -13.17 0.10 0.97
N ASN A 17 -12.66 -0.59 -0.05
CA ASN A 17 -13.37 -1.58 -0.85
C ASN A 17 -14.75 -1.08 -1.34
N LEU A 18 -14.78 0.13 -1.93
CA LEU A 18 -15.99 0.74 -2.47
C LEU A 18 -16.37 0.07 -3.79
N GLN A 19 -17.64 -0.36 -3.91
CA GLN A 19 -18.17 -0.99 -5.11
C GLN A 19 -19.61 -0.54 -5.37
N LEU A 20 -19.91 -0.20 -6.63
CA LEU A 20 -21.27 0.08 -7.09
C LEU A 20 -22.09 -1.21 -7.20
N SER A 21 -23.41 -1.11 -6.95
CA SER A 21 -24.36 -2.17 -7.29
C SER A 21 -24.44 -2.37 -8.82
N PRO A 22 -24.91 -3.54 -9.30
CA PRO A 22 -25.02 -3.81 -10.74
C PRO A 22 -25.79 -2.74 -11.53
N ASN A 23 -26.80 -2.10 -10.94
CA ASN A 23 -27.56 -1.02 -11.57
C ASN A 23 -26.99 0.40 -11.34
N GLY A 24 -25.87 0.54 -10.62
CA GLY A 24 -25.19 1.82 -10.35
C GLY A 24 -25.93 2.77 -9.41
N LYS A 25 -27.01 2.35 -8.73
CA LYS A 25 -27.84 3.24 -7.89
C LYS A 25 -27.43 3.24 -6.42
N LYS A 26 -26.69 2.24 -6.00
CA LYS A 26 -26.18 2.08 -4.64
C LYS A 26 -24.68 1.79 -4.67
N ALA A 27 -24.02 2.00 -3.56
CA ALA A 27 -22.65 1.56 -3.36
C ALA A 27 -22.53 0.82 -2.03
N ALA A 28 -21.72 -0.23 -1.98
CA ALA A 28 -21.30 -0.83 -0.74
C ALA A 28 -19.85 -0.46 -0.48
N PHE A 29 -19.43 -0.45 0.77
CA PHE A 29 -18.07 -0.14 1.20
C PHE A 29 -17.78 -0.72 2.57
N VAL A 30 -16.51 -0.86 2.90
CA VAL A 30 -16.04 -1.33 4.20
C VAL A 30 -15.68 -0.14 5.07
N VAL A 31 -16.12 -0.16 6.32
CA VAL A 31 -15.66 0.77 7.36
C VAL A 31 -14.90 -0.02 8.40
N SER A 32 -13.62 0.31 8.56
CA SER A 32 -12.73 -0.24 9.59
C SER A 32 -12.46 0.79 10.68
N LYS A 33 -12.33 0.33 11.93
CA LYS A 33 -11.95 1.17 13.07
C LYS A 33 -11.14 0.37 14.08
N SER A 34 -10.32 1.03 14.90
CA SER A 34 -9.67 0.38 16.04
C SER A 34 -10.69 -0.40 16.88
N ASN A 35 -10.34 -1.63 17.27
CA ASN A 35 -11.13 -2.38 18.23
C ASN A 35 -10.92 -1.84 19.67
N GLU A 36 -11.74 -2.31 20.63
CA GLU A 36 -11.69 -1.84 22.02
C GLU A 36 -10.38 -2.21 22.71
N GLU A 37 -9.83 -3.37 22.40
CA GLU A 37 -8.57 -3.89 22.93
C GLU A 37 -7.34 -3.19 22.34
N ARG A 38 -7.53 -2.42 21.25
CA ARG A 38 -6.48 -1.73 20.51
C ARG A 38 -5.39 -2.68 19.94
N ASP A 39 -5.72 -3.94 19.76
CA ASP A 39 -4.83 -4.97 19.20
C ASP A 39 -5.15 -5.31 17.73
N GLY A 40 -6.06 -4.57 17.12
CA GLY A 40 -6.46 -4.72 15.72
C GLY A 40 -7.57 -3.77 15.30
N TYR A 41 -8.16 -4.08 14.16
CA TYR A 41 -9.24 -3.28 13.57
C TYR A 41 -10.47 -4.14 13.33
N SER A 42 -11.61 -3.68 13.81
CA SER A 42 -12.92 -4.22 13.45
C SER A 42 -13.40 -3.63 12.14
N ALA A 43 -14.03 -4.44 11.29
CA ALA A 43 -14.57 -4.02 10.01
C ALA A 43 -16.01 -4.49 9.81
N GLY A 44 -16.78 -3.73 9.06
CA GLY A 44 -18.15 -4.09 8.66
C GLY A 44 -18.52 -3.44 7.33
N ILE A 45 -19.47 -4.06 6.64
CA ILE A 45 -19.97 -3.59 5.35
C ILE A 45 -21.07 -2.57 5.58
N TRP A 46 -20.98 -1.46 4.85
CA TRP A 46 -21.94 -0.38 4.82
C TRP A 46 -22.52 -0.22 3.42
N VAL A 47 -23.70 0.38 3.32
CA VAL A 47 -24.37 0.66 2.06
C VAL A 47 -24.76 2.13 1.98
N LEU A 48 -24.54 2.74 0.82
CA LEU A 48 -24.90 4.10 0.44
C LEU A 48 -25.93 4.05 -0.68
N ASP A 49 -27.08 4.68 -0.48
CA ASP A 49 -28.08 4.99 -1.52
C ASP A 49 -27.69 6.32 -2.16
N LEU A 50 -27.29 6.28 -3.43
CA LEU A 50 -26.77 7.47 -4.15
C LEU A 50 -27.85 8.51 -4.43
N GLN A 51 -29.11 8.08 -4.64
CA GLN A 51 -30.20 9.00 -4.90
C GLN A 51 -30.67 9.72 -3.63
N LYS A 52 -30.78 8.97 -2.52
CA LYS A 52 -31.21 9.52 -1.22
C LYS A 52 -30.06 10.19 -0.46
N LYS A 53 -28.81 10.00 -0.89
CA LYS A 53 -27.59 10.42 -0.20
C LYS A 53 -27.59 9.97 1.27
N SER A 54 -28.04 8.73 1.53
CA SER A 54 -28.14 8.16 2.86
C SER A 54 -27.36 6.86 2.95
N TYR A 55 -26.69 6.65 4.07
CA TYR A 55 -25.85 5.48 4.29
C TYR A 55 -26.13 4.83 5.65
N ARG A 56 -25.89 3.52 5.72
CA ARG A 56 -26.07 2.75 6.95
C ARG A 56 -25.15 1.55 6.99
N ARG A 57 -24.85 1.10 8.19
CA ARG A 57 -24.18 -0.19 8.39
C ARG A 57 -25.12 -1.32 7.97
N LEU A 58 -24.61 -2.29 7.21
CA LEU A 58 -25.35 -3.47 6.76
C LEU A 58 -25.07 -4.69 7.63
N THR A 59 -23.79 -4.97 7.94
CA THR A 59 -23.40 -6.16 8.68
C THR A 59 -22.97 -5.85 10.10
N ALA A 60 -23.31 -6.73 11.04
CA ALA A 60 -23.00 -6.56 12.47
C ALA A 60 -21.71 -7.25 12.92
N GLY A 61 -21.08 -8.05 12.06
CA GLY A 61 -19.82 -8.76 12.37
C GLY A 61 -18.64 -7.82 12.63
N LYS A 62 -17.55 -8.41 13.16
CA LYS A 62 -16.36 -7.64 13.56
C LYS A 62 -15.23 -7.66 12.53
N ASP A 63 -15.30 -8.55 11.52
CA ASP A 63 -14.23 -8.73 10.53
C ASP A 63 -14.80 -9.12 9.16
N GLU A 64 -15.58 -8.23 8.58
CA GLU A 64 -16.24 -8.43 7.29
C GLU A 64 -15.71 -7.42 6.30
N ARG A 65 -14.73 -7.85 5.46
CA ARG A 65 -13.94 -6.99 4.57
C ARG A 65 -14.10 -7.34 3.10
N SER A 66 -14.38 -8.62 2.80
CA SER A 66 -14.49 -9.14 1.44
C SER A 66 -15.94 -9.42 1.11
N TYR A 67 -16.42 -8.86 0.02
CA TYR A 67 -17.79 -9.03 -0.43
C TYR A 67 -17.91 -8.85 -1.95
N LEU A 68 -19.04 -9.29 -2.48
CA LEU A 68 -19.49 -8.99 -3.84
C LEU A 68 -21.01 -8.76 -3.86
N TRP A 69 -21.49 -8.05 -4.85
CA TRP A 69 -22.91 -7.93 -5.14
C TRP A 69 -23.42 -9.21 -5.82
N SER A 70 -24.37 -9.92 -5.22
CA SER A 70 -25.08 -11.04 -5.84
C SER A 70 -26.09 -10.55 -6.87
N ASP A 71 -26.75 -9.44 -6.56
CA ASP A 71 -27.67 -8.66 -7.39
C ASP A 71 -27.76 -7.22 -6.85
N ASP A 72 -28.76 -6.41 -7.30
CA ASP A 72 -28.91 -5.00 -6.91
C ASP A 72 -29.26 -4.77 -5.43
N ASP A 73 -29.72 -5.79 -4.73
CA ASP A 73 -30.23 -5.72 -3.36
C ASP A 73 -29.65 -6.76 -2.43
N THR A 74 -28.69 -7.56 -2.89
CA THR A 74 -28.13 -8.68 -2.14
C THR A 74 -26.60 -8.66 -2.19
N ILE A 75 -25.97 -8.83 -1.03
CA ILE A 75 -24.50 -8.91 -0.90
C ILE A 75 -24.12 -10.30 -0.36
N LEU A 76 -23.17 -10.95 -1.05
CA LEU A 76 -22.45 -12.12 -0.60
C LEU A 76 -21.11 -11.67 0.03
N PHE A 77 -20.78 -12.14 1.22
CA PHE A 77 -19.57 -11.73 1.92
C PHE A 77 -18.93 -12.86 2.71
N ALA A 78 -17.60 -12.80 2.84
CA ALA A 78 -16.85 -13.73 3.66
C ALA A 78 -16.94 -13.34 5.15
N SER A 79 -17.18 -14.31 6.04
CA SER A 79 -17.25 -14.07 7.48
C SER A 79 -16.94 -15.32 8.28
N ARG A 80 -16.33 -15.13 9.44
CA ARG A 80 -16.07 -16.19 10.44
C ARG A 80 -17.01 -16.09 11.64
N ARG A 81 -18.17 -15.47 11.49
CA ARG A 81 -19.14 -15.16 12.57
C ARG A 81 -19.66 -16.39 13.34
N GLU A 82 -19.70 -17.55 12.70
CA GLU A 82 -20.16 -18.81 13.30
C GLU A 82 -19.02 -19.72 13.77
N SER A 83 -17.77 -19.38 13.43
CA SER A 83 -16.63 -20.23 13.75
C SER A 83 -16.19 -19.99 15.20
N LYS A 84 -16.05 -21.07 15.97
CA LYS A 84 -15.37 -21.02 17.26
C LYS A 84 -13.87 -20.86 17.04
N LYS A 85 -13.18 -20.08 17.88
CA LYS A 85 -11.74 -19.80 17.76
C LYS A 85 -10.86 -21.07 17.63
N GLU A 86 -11.27 -22.16 18.25
CA GLU A 86 -10.54 -23.44 18.31
C GLU A 86 -10.82 -24.38 17.12
N GLU A 87 -11.81 -24.04 16.27
CA GLU A 87 -12.26 -24.90 15.16
C GLU A 87 -12.06 -24.21 13.79
N VAL A 88 -11.31 -23.09 13.73
CA VAL A 88 -11.14 -22.34 12.48
C VAL A 88 -10.17 -23.08 11.56
N ASP A 89 -10.70 -23.72 10.51
CA ASP A 89 -9.89 -24.18 9.40
C ASP A 89 -9.43 -22.99 8.55
N ARG A 90 -8.14 -22.63 8.67
CA ARG A 90 -7.54 -21.52 7.93
C ARG A 90 -7.55 -21.72 6.40
N TYR A 91 -7.76 -22.94 5.96
CA TYR A 91 -7.85 -23.33 4.55
C TYR A 91 -9.30 -23.47 4.07
N SER A 92 -10.27 -22.86 4.76
CA SER A 92 -11.65 -22.79 4.31
C SER A 92 -12.19 -21.35 4.40
N THR A 93 -13.21 -21.05 3.58
CA THR A 93 -13.85 -19.73 3.56
C THR A 93 -15.36 -19.89 3.60
N ASP A 94 -15.99 -19.31 4.63
CA ASP A 94 -17.44 -19.26 4.77
C ASP A 94 -18.02 -18.02 4.14
N TYR A 95 -19.04 -18.18 3.30
CA TYR A 95 -19.77 -17.09 2.67
C TYR A 95 -21.20 -17.01 3.18
N PHE A 96 -21.60 -15.79 3.51
CA PHE A 96 -22.93 -15.42 3.96
C PHE A 96 -23.57 -14.47 2.97
N GLU A 97 -24.89 -14.54 2.86
CA GLU A 97 -25.69 -13.64 2.02
C GLU A 97 -26.60 -12.78 2.89
N ILE A 98 -26.74 -11.51 2.55
CA ILE A 98 -27.63 -10.57 3.24
C ILE A 98 -28.36 -9.67 2.26
N SER A 99 -29.68 -9.51 2.47
CA SER A 99 -30.50 -8.59 1.69
C SER A 99 -30.43 -7.17 2.25
N LEU A 100 -30.39 -6.17 1.36
CA LEU A 100 -30.51 -4.76 1.73
C LEU A 100 -31.90 -4.40 2.25
N CYS A 101 -32.93 -5.21 1.97
CA CYS A 101 -34.29 -4.97 2.45
C CYS A 101 -34.49 -5.32 3.93
N GLY A 102 -33.50 -5.92 4.58
CA GLY A 102 -33.52 -6.35 5.97
C GLY A 102 -33.44 -7.88 6.10
N GLY A 103 -33.45 -8.37 7.34
CA GLY A 103 -33.24 -9.78 7.68
C GLY A 103 -31.86 -10.02 8.28
N GLU A 104 -31.58 -11.27 8.64
CA GLU A 104 -30.28 -11.71 9.11
C GLU A 104 -29.46 -12.28 7.95
N ALA A 105 -28.13 -12.28 8.13
CA ALA A 105 -27.25 -12.90 7.15
C ALA A 105 -27.33 -14.42 7.27
N GLU A 106 -27.56 -15.09 6.15
CA GLU A 106 -27.68 -16.55 6.07
C GLU A 106 -26.42 -17.14 5.43
N LYS A 107 -25.93 -18.27 5.97
CA LYS A 107 -24.80 -18.97 5.39
C LYS A 107 -25.18 -19.59 4.05
N LYS A 108 -24.49 -19.16 3.00
CA LYS A 108 -24.76 -19.58 1.62
C LYS A 108 -23.94 -20.78 1.20
N MET A 109 -22.65 -20.80 1.57
CA MET A 109 -21.71 -21.84 1.20
C MET A 109 -20.45 -21.81 2.05
N THR A 110 -19.78 -22.95 2.15
CA THR A 110 -18.40 -23.08 2.61
C THR A 110 -17.56 -23.59 1.46
N ILE A 111 -16.45 -22.91 1.18
CA ILE A 111 -15.46 -23.32 0.18
C ILE A 111 -14.25 -23.87 0.92
N ALA A 112 -13.86 -25.12 0.60
CA ALA A 112 -12.74 -25.81 1.27
C ALA A 112 -11.36 -25.32 0.78
N ALA A 113 -11.23 -24.00 0.58
CA ALA A 113 -10.01 -23.32 0.15
C ALA A 113 -9.92 -21.91 0.76
N PRO A 114 -8.71 -21.35 0.95
CA PRO A 114 -8.50 -19.99 1.41
C PRO A 114 -8.70 -19.01 0.24
N VAL A 115 -9.94 -18.57 0.05
CA VAL A 115 -10.34 -17.70 -1.06
C VAL A 115 -9.91 -16.25 -0.77
N GLN A 116 -9.08 -15.71 -1.64
CA GLN A 116 -8.64 -14.30 -1.59
C GLN A 116 -9.63 -13.38 -2.32
N GLN A 117 -10.12 -13.82 -3.48
CA GLN A 117 -11.10 -13.08 -4.27
C GLN A 117 -12.11 -14.04 -4.91
N ILE A 118 -13.35 -13.56 -5.07
CA ILE A 118 -14.43 -14.31 -5.68
C ILE A 118 -15.17 -13.44 -6.69
N LYS A 119 -15.46 -13.98 -7.88
CA LYS A 119 -16.33 -13.37 -8.90
C LYS A 119 -17.46 -14.34 -9.22
N LYS A 120 -18.70 -13.85 -9.30
CA LYS A 120 -19.86 -14.67 -9.68
C LYS A 120 -19.95 -14.75 -11.20
N ILE A 121 -20.00 -15.95 -11.76
CA ILE A 121 -20.30 -16.20 -13.17
C ILE A 121 -21.80 -16.52 -13.33
N SER A 122 -22.32 -17.38 -12.46
CA SER A 122 -23.74 -17.70 -12.38
C SER A 122 -24.13 -18.06 -10.94
N ASP A 123 -25.38 -18.43 -10.69
CA ASP A 123 -25.83 -18.85 -9.35
C ASP A 123 -25.14 -20.12 -8.84
N ASP A 124 -24.54 -20.89 -9.74
CA ASP A 124 -23.89 -22.15 -9.43
C ASP A 124 -22.39 -22.16 -9.71
N LEU A 125 -21.87 -21.18 -10.42
CA LEU A 125 -20.49 -21.13 -10.88
C LEU A 125 -19.82 -19.84 -10.44
N TYR A 126 -18.65 -19.97 -9.77
CA TYR A 126 -17.83 -18.85 -9.29
C TYR A 126 -16.40 -19.03 -9.75
N LEU A 127 -15.76 -17.91 -10.14
CA LEU A 127 -14.32 -17.83 -10.33
C LEU A 127 -13.67 -17.38 -9.02
N LEU A 128 -12.67 -18.12 -8.59
CA LEU A 128 -11.96 -17.89 -7.34
C LEU A 128 -10.48 -17.61 -7.61
N ASN A 129 -9.91 -16.62 -6.91
CA ASN A 129 -8.48 -16.57 -6.64
C ASN A 129 -8.24 -17.17 -5.27
N VAL A 130 -7.39 -18.19 -5.18
CA VAL A 130 -7.13 -19.00 -4.00
C VAL A 130 -5.64 -18.99 -3.69
N GLU A 131 -5.26 -18.84 -2.42
CA GLU A 131 -3.90 -19.13 -1.97
C GLU A 131 -3.72 -20.66 -1.95
N TYR A 132 -2.84 -21.15 -2.82
CA TYR A 132 -2.50 -22.57 -2.91
C TYR A 132 -1.13 -22.83 -2.31
N ASP A 133 -1.06 -23.73 -1.33
CA ASP A 133 0.16 -24.10 -0.64
C ASP A 133 0.69 -25.45 -1.18
N ASN A 134 1.75 -25.41 -2.00
CA ASN A 134 2.40 -26.60 -2.56
C ASN A 134 3.11 -27.47 -1.50
N ASN A 135 3.19 -27.02 -0.25
CA ASN A 135 3.67 -27.85 0.86
C ASN A 135 2.58 -28.78 1.42
N LEU A 136 1.32 -28.64 0.97
CA LEU A 136 0.22 -29.54 1.26
C LEU A 136 0.10 -30.64 0.20
N PRO A 137 -0.52 -31.81 0.52
CA PRO A 137 -0.86 -32.81 -0.49
C PRO A 137 -1.65 -32.19 -1.66
N ALA A 138 -1.37 -32.61 -2.89
CA ALA A 138 -1.99 -32.05 -4.08
C ALA A 138 -3.54 -32.18 -4.09
N ASP A 139 -4.06 -33.20 -3.42
CA ASP A 139 -5.49 -33.46 -3.25
C ASP A 139 -6.10 -32.86 -1.97
N PHE A 140 -5.38 -31.97 -1.29
CA PHE A 140 -5.80 -31.44 0.01
C PHE A 140 -7.19 -30.76 -0.01
N PHE A 141 -7.52 -30.03 -1.07
CA PHE A 141 -8.82 -29.37 -1.19
C PHE A 141 -9.98 -30.35 -1.44
N GLU A 142 -9.69 -31.58 -1.82
CA GLU A 142 -10.68 -32.66 -1.98
C GLU A 142 -10.88 -33.44 -0.68
N LYS A 143 -9.92 -33.37 0.26
CA LYS A 143 -9.99 -34.05 1.54
C LYS A 143 -11.04 -33.45 2.47
N THR A 144 -11.76 -34.31 3.18
CA THR A 144 -12.80 -33.93 4.14
C THR A 144 -12.64 -34.67 5.46
N GLY A 145 -13.37 -34.27 6.49
CA GLY A 145 -13.47 -34.99 7.76
C GLY A 145 -12.12 -35.29 8.40
N GLU A 146 -11.88 -36.59 8.70
CA GLU A 146 -10.67 -37.04 9.39
C GLU A 146 -9.39 -36.88 8.56
N GLU A 147 -9.43 -37.21 7.28
CA GLU A 147 -8.25 -37.10 6.39
C GLU A 147 -7.73 -35.68 6.34
N ARG A 148 -8.62 -34.68 6.25
CA ARG A 148 -8.25 -33.29 6.27
C ARG A 148 -7.64 -32.86 7.60
N ARG A 149 -8.21 -33.32 8.72
CA ARG A 149 -7.71 -33.04 10.07
C ARG A 149 -6.33 -33.65 10.31
N GLU A 150 -6.06 -34.86 9.83
CA GLU A 150 -4.72 -35.45 9.91
C GLU A 150 -3.65 -34.64 9.20
N VAL A 151 -3.92 -34.16 8.01
CA VAL A 151 -2.99 -33.28 7.28
C VAL A 151 -2.74 -31.98 8.07
N LEU A 152 -3.79 -31.34 8.57
CA LEU A 152 -3.67 -30.11 9.36
C LEU A 152 -2.88 -30.32 10.66
N LYS A 153 -3.10 -31.45 11.32
CA LYS A 153 -2.37 -31.87 12.53
C LYS A 153 -0.88 -32.08 12.22
N SER A 154 -0.55 -32.79 11.15
CA SER A 154 0.84 -32.99 10.73
C SER A 154 1.54 -31.67 10.47
N ARG A 155 0.87 -30.69 9.80
CA ARG A 155 1.41 -29.34 9.58
C ARG A 155 1.61 -28.55 10.88
N GLU A 156 0.77 -28.75 11.87
CA GLU A 156 0.92 -28.12 13.19
C GLU A 156 2.08 -28.75 13.99
N GLU A 157 2.36 -30.04 13.81
CA GLU A 157 3.52 -30.73 14.41
C GLU A 157 4.86 -30.29 13.79
N GLU A 158 4.83 -29.79 12.54
CA GLU A 158 6.02 -29.33 11.80
C GLU A 158 6.25 -27.80 11.90
N LYS A 159 5.53 -27.09 12.73
CA LYS A 159 5.55 -25.62 12.79
C LYS A 159 6.81 -24.99 13.43
N ASP A 160 7.68 -25.80 14.00
CA ASP A 160 8.87 -25.36 14.73
C ASP A 160 10.12 -25.25 13.84
N TYR A 161 9.99 -25.49 12.53
CA TYR A 161 11.03 -25.25 11.53
C TYR A 161 10.44 -24.86 10.17
N GLU A 162 11.27 -24.21 9.36
CA GLU A 162 10.93 -23.83 7.99
C GLU A 162 12.00 -24.34 7.00
N VAL A 163 11.58 -24.75 5.82
CA VAL A 163 12.48 -25.15 4.73
C VAL A 163 12.27 -24.22 3.54
N PHE A 164 13.33 -23.53 3.13
CA PHE A 164 13.30 -22.59 2.03
C PHE A 164 14.08 -23.14 0.83
N ASP A 165 13.48 -23.12 -0.34
CA ASP A 165 14.08 -23.57 -1.58
C ASP A 165 13.74 -22.68 -2.80
N GLU A 166 13.15 -21.50 -2.52
CA GLU A 166 12.85 -20.48 -3.54
C GLU A 166 13.00 -19.05 -3.01
N LEU A 167 13.04 -18.07 -3.90
CA LEU A 167 13.06 -16.64 -3.63
C LEU A 167 11.90 -15.94 -4.36
N PRO A 168 11.16 -15.03 -3.68
CA PRO A 168 11.23 -14.79 -2.24
C PRO A 168 10.60 -15.94 -1.44
N PHE A 169 11.15 -16.25 -0.26
CA PHE A 169 10.60 -17.25 0.65
C PHE A 169 9.62 -16.67 1.68
N TRP A 170 9.58 -15.36 1.80
CA TRP A 170 8.62 -14.59 2.58
C TRP A 170 8.16 -13.34 1.81
N ARG A 171 7.05 -12.73 2.25
CA ARG A 171 6.55 -11.45 1.75
C ARG A 171 6.06 -10.59 2.89
N ASN A 172 6.33 -9.30 2.81
CA ASN A 172 5.88 -8.37 3.84
C ASN A 172 4.35 -8.35 3.94
N GLY A 173 3.83 -8.58 5.16
CA GLY A 173 2.40 -8.67 5.44
C GLY A 173 1.75 -10.02 5.17
N GLU A 174 2.43 -10.94 4.46
CA GLU A 174 1.94 -12.29 4.17
C GLU A 174 2.66 -13.38 5.01
N GLY A 175 3.84 -13.05 5.56
CA GLY A 175 4.65 -14.01 6.28
C GLY A 175 5.45 -14.92 5.36
N ILE A 176 5.60 -16.18 5.75
CA ILE A 176 6.32 -17.20 4.97
C ILE A 176 5.47 -17.61 3.77
N THR A 177 6.00 -17.42 2.56
CA THR A 177 5.31 -17.67 1.29
C THR A 177 5.98 -18.75 0.43
N ASN A 178 7.02 -19.41 0.96
CA ASN A 178 7.74 -20.48 0.25
C ASN A 178 6.77 -21.50 -0.32
N LYS A 179 6.77 -21.70 -1.65
CA LYS A 179 5.86 -22.56 -2.41
C LYS A 179 4.36 -22.25 -2.33
N LYS A 180 3.96 -21.13 -1.75
CA LYS A 180 2.58 -20.66 -1.86
C LYS A 180 2.39 -19.90 -3.18
N ARG A 181 1.22 -20.08 -3.78
CA ARG A 181 0.85 -19.44 -5.05
C ARG A 181 -0.57 -18.89 -5.02
N SER A 182 -0.76 -17.77 -5.65
CA SER A 182 -2.09 -17.26 -5.99
C SER A 182 -2.55 -17.95 -7.27
N ARG A 183 -3.68 -18.69 -7.23
CA ARG A 183 -4.14 -19.55 -8.33
C ARG A 183 -5.63 -19.36 -8.61
N LEU A 184 -6.01 -19.58 -9.86
CA LEU A 184 -7.40 -19.51 -10.30
C LEU A 184 -8.08 -20.88 -10.27
N TYR A 185 -9.33 -20.88 -9.78
CA TYR A 185 -10.20 -22.05 -9.71
C TYR A 185 -11.62 -21.68 -10.16
N LEU A 186 -12.33 -22.64 -10.78
CA LEU A 186 -13.79 -22.63 -10.81
C LEU A 186 -14.35 -23.37 -9.61
N TYR A 187 -15.41 -22.81 -9.03
CA TYR A 187 -16.15 -23.45 -7.96
C TYR A 187 -17.58 -23.73 -8.40
N HIS A 188 -17.92 -25.01 -8.50
CA HIS A 188 -19.25 -25.52 -8.80
C HIS A 188 -20.01 -25.71 -7.49
N ARG A 189 -20.88 -24.77 -7.15
CA ARG A 189 -21.52 -24.69 -5.84
C ARG A 189 -22.40 -25.90 -5.50
N LYS A 190 -23.22 -26.39 -6.45
CA LYS A 190 -24.08 -27.57 -6.20
C LYS A 190 -23.29 -28.84 -6.00
N GLU A 191 -22.19 -28.98 -6.70
CA GLU A 191 -21.31 -30.14 -6.62
C GLU A 191 -20.28 -30.01 -5.49
N GLN A 192 -20.11 -28.80 -4.93
CA GLN A 192 -19.07 -28.43 -3.98
C GLN A 192 -17.65 -28.76 -4.50
N LYS A 193 -17.45 -28.63 -5.80
CA LYS A 193 -16.24 -29.02 -6.50
C LYS A 193 -15.39 -27.80 -6.83
N LEU A 194 -14.08 -27.90 -6.54
CA LEU A 194 -13.05 -26.97 -6.98
C LEU A 194 -12.35 -27.54 -8.22
N GLU A 195 -12.28 -26.75 -9.28
CA GLU A 195 -11.61 -27.11 -10.52
C GLU A 195 -10.46 -26.12 -10.78
N PRO A 196 -9.19 -26.55 -10.76
CA PRO A 196 -8.06 -25.66 -10.97
C PRO A 196 -7.95 -25.24 -12.44
N LEU A 197 -7.78 -23.93 -12.67
CA LEU A 197 -7.57 -23.34 -14.00
C LEU A 197 -6.09 -23.07 -14.31
N THR A 198 -5.26 -22.90 -13.29
CA THR A 198 -3.82 -22.66 -13.42
C THR A 198 -3.00 -23.77 -12.76
N GLY A 199 -1.77 -23.95 -13.22
CA GLY A 199 -0.86 -24.96 -12.69
C GLY A 199 -0.45 -24.72 -11.23
N PRO A 200 0.05 -25.73 -10.50
CA PRO A 200 0.36 -25.62 -9.06
C PRO A 200 1.50 -24.62 -8.77
N MET A 201 2.43 -24.41 -9.69
CA MET A 201 3.55 -23.47 -9.56
C MET A 201 3.29 -22.13 -10.26
N TYR A 202 2.07 -21.90 -10.74
CA TYR A 202 1.69 -20.64 -11.37
C TYR A 202 1.40 -19.58 -10.32
N GLN A 203 2.12 -18.46 -10.39
CA GLN A 203 1.85 -17.26 -9.60
C GLN A 203 1.03 -16.29 -10.45
N LEU A 204 -0.20 -16.06 -10.04
CA LEU A 204 -1.12 -15.12 -10.66
C LEU A 204 -0.74 -13.68 -10.31
N GLU A 205 -0.75 -12.78 -11.29
CA GLU A 205 -0.58 -11.35 -11.11
C GLU A 205 -1.90 -10.60 -11.25
N SER A 206 -2.61 -10.83 -12.35
CA SER A 206 -3.87 -10.16 -12.64
C SER A 206 -4.80 -11.05 -13.43
N TYR A 207 -6.11 -10.82 -13.32
CA TYR A 207 -7.11 -11.55 -14.10
C TYR A 207 -8.41 -10.76 -14.27
N ASP A 208 -9.12 -11.09 -15.33
CA ASP A 208 -10.46 -10.57 -15.57
C ASP A 208 -11.34 -11.57 -16.32
N LEU A 209 -12.67 -11.38 -16.23
CA LEU A 209 -13.68 -12.15 -16.96
C LEU A 209 -14.29 -11.30 -18.06
N SER A 210 -14.57 -11.90 -19.22
CA SER A 210 -15.42 -11.28 -20.23
C SER A 210 -16.81 -10.96 -19.65
N GLU A 211 -17.51 -9.99 -20.22
CA GLU A 211 -18.81 -9.53 -19.72
C GLU A 211 -19.85 -10.66 -19.65
N ASP A 212 -19.80 -11.57 -20.61
CA ASP A 212 -20.67 -12.76 -20.67
C ASP A 212 -20.19 -13.92 -19.77
N GLY A 213 -19.04 -13.78 -19.13
CA GLY A 213 -18.44 -14.80 -18.27
C GLY A 213 -17.91 -16.05 -19.01
N SER A 214 -17.83 -16.02 -20.36
CA SER A 214 -17.38 -17.18 -21.15
C SER A 214 -15.86 -17.31 -21.26
N LYS A 215 -15.13 -16.18 -21.13
CA LYS A 215 -13.68 -16.11 -21.26
C LYS A 215 -13.01 -15.57 -20.01
N LEU A 216 -11.88 -16.12 -19.70
CA LEU A 216 -10.98 -15.70 -18.65
C LEU A 216 -9.69 -15.16 -19.27
N LEU A 217 -9.31 -13.94 -18.87
CA LEU A 217 -8.03 -13.33 -19.18
C LEU A 217 -7.18 -13.32 -17.91
N TYR A 218 -5.92 -13.75 -17.98
CA TYR A 218 -5.03 -13.72 -16.83
C TYR A 218 -3.57 -13.54 -17.21
N SER A 219 -2.81 -12.91 -16.30
CA SER A 219 -1.36 -12.76 -16.40
C SER A 219 -0.68 -13.33 -15.17
N GLY A 220 0.51 -13.82 -15.34
CA GLY A 220 1.34 -14.42 -14.30
C GLY A 220 2.51 -15.19 -14.87
N SER A 221 3.13 -16.00 -14.05
CA SER A 221 4.23 -16.87 -14.49
C SER A 221 4.34 -18.14 -13.66
N ASN A 222 4.82 -19.22 -14.28
CA ASN A 222 5.33 -20.36 -13.53
C ASN A 222 6.76 -20.07 -13.08
N PHE A 223 7.09 -20.31 -11.81
CA PHE A 223 8.48 -20.25 -11.38
C PHE A 223 8.85 -21.37 -10.40
N VAL A 224 10.13 -21.73 -10.43
CA VAL A 224 10.79 -22.63 -9.50
C VAL A 224 12.13 -22.00 -9.15
N GLY A 225 12.44 -21.92 -7.87
CA GLY A 225 13.68 -21.34 -7.38
C GLY A 225 13.61 -19.82 -7.23
N VAL A 226 13.60 -19.06 -8.32
CA VAL A 226 13.54 -17.59 -8.26
C VAL A 226 12.34 -17.07 -9.05
N GLU A 227 11.55 -16.20 -8.43
CA GLU A 227 10.39 -15.57 -9.07
C GLU A 227 10.82 -14.67 -10.23
N ASN A 228 10.06 -14.69 -11.31
CA ASN A 228 10.26 -13.84 -12.46
C ASN A 228 9.43 -12.54 -12.33
N LEU A 229 10.07 -11.40 -12.60
CA LEU A 229 9.36 -10.12 -12.67
C LEU A 229 8.56 -9.94 -13.96
N LYS A 230 8.67 -10.85 -14.90
CA LYS A 230 7.95 -10.80 -16.18
C LYS A 230 6.84 -11.83 -16.20
N GLN A 231 5.71 -11.45 -16.79
CA GLN A 231 4.53 -12.28 -16.88
C GLN A 231 4.22 -12.64 -18.33
N GLU A 232 3.50 -13.72 -18.51
CA GLU A 232 2.76 -14.04 -19.73
C GLU A 232 1.34 -13.50 -19.63
N LEU A 233 0.68 -13.32 -20.78
CA LEU A 233 -0.75 -13.00 -20.88
C LEU A 233 -1.45 -14.15 -21.59
N THR A 234 -2.47 -14.71 -20.95
CA THR A 234 -3.22 -15.88 -21.48
C THR A 234 -4.72 -15.60 -21.47
N GLU A 235 -5.41 -15.99 -22.54
CA GLU A 235 -6.86 -16.06 -22.64
C GLU A 235 -7.29 -17.52 -22.60
N MET A 236 -8.34 -17.84 -21.82
CA MET A 236 -8.93 -19.17 -21.68
C MET A 236 -10.43 -19.11 -21.99
N ASP A 237 -10.91 -20.02 -22.79
CA ASP A 237 -12.35 -20.27 -22.94
C ASP A 237 -12.81 -21.20 -21.80
N LEU A 238 -13.74 -20.73 -20.96
CA LEU A 238 -14.17 -21.47 -19.76
C LEU A 238 -15.11 -22.64 -20.07
N GLN A 239 -15.67 -22.73 -21.26
CA GLN A 239 -16.53 -23.83 -21.65
C GLN A 239 -15.74 -25.01 -22.21
N THR A 240 -14.71 -24.72 -23.01
CA THR A 240 -13.88 -25.74 -23.66
C THR A 240 -12.59 -26.06 -22.89
N GLY A 241 -12.14 -25.16 -22.02
CA GLY A 241 -10.84 -25.22 -21.37
C GLY A 241 -9.65 -24.89 -22.30
N GLU A 242 -9.91 -24.46 -23.55
CA GLU A 242 -8.87 -24.11 -24.49
C GLU A 242 -8.14 -22.82 -24.03
N THR A 243 -6.81 -22.86 -24.03
CA THR A 243 -5.95 -21.74 -23.63
C THR A 243 -5.16 -21.20 -24.82
N ASN A 244 -5.07 -19.88 -24.91
CA ASN A 244 -4.27 -19.19 -25.92
C ASN A 244 -3.33 -18.19 -25.24
N VAL A 245 -2.02 -18.42 -25.35
CA VAL A 245 -1.00 -17.48 -24.87
C VAL A 245 -0.92 -16.32 -25.84
N LEU A 246 -1.38 -15.15 -25.41
CA LEU A 246 -1.41 -13.91 -26.20
C LEU A 246 -0.04 -13.21 -26.19
N VAL A 247 0.60 -13.15 -25.01
CA VAL A 247 1.94 -12.59 -24.81
C VAL A 247 2.79 -13.62 -24.09
N ALA A 248 3.87 -14.06 -24.73
CA ALA A 248 4.77 -15.03 -24.12
C ALA A 248 5.59 -14.43 -22.97
N LEU A 249 5.95 -15.27 -22.00
CA LEU A 249 6.82 -14.91 -20.89
C LEU A 249 8.17 -14.36 -21.41
N GLY A 250 8.65 -13.26 -20.83
CA GLY A 250 10.02 -12.80 -21.03
C GLY A 250 10.23 -11.30 -21.18
N SER A 251 9.33 -10.55 -21.83
CA SER A 251 9.56 -9.12 -22.12
C SER A 251 8.80 -8.18 -21.20
N TRP A 252 7.58 -8.52 -20.83
CA TRP A 252 6.64 -7.61 -20.21
C TRP A 252 6.47 -7.87 -18.72
N ASN A 253 6.52 -6.80 -17.93
CA ASN A 253 6.00 -6.74 -16.58
C ASN A 253 4.55 -6.24 -16.69
N ILE A 254 3.59 -7.14 -16.49
CA ILE A 254 2.15 -6.90 -16.71
C ILE A 254 1.47 -6.79 -15.36
N HIS A 255 1.20 -5.57 -14.91
CA HIS A 255 0.59 -5.30 -13.60
C HIS A 255 -0.92 -5.48 -13.59
N ARG A 256 -1.58 -5.30 -14.74
CA ARG A 256 -3.04 -5.43 -14.84
C ARG A 256 -3.45 -5.84 -16.23
N VAL A 257 -4.47 -6.70 -16.28
CA VAL A 257 -5.15 -7.06 -17.52
C VAL A 257 -6.66 -6.92 -17.32
N CYS A 258 -7.39 -6.55 -18.38
CA CYS A 258 -8.85 -6.48 -18.36
C CYS A 258 -9.44 -6.56 -19.76
N TYR A 259 -10.72 -6.91 -19.80
CA TYR A 259 -11.55 -6.70 -20.97
C TYR A 259 -12.16 -5.30 -20.96
N ALA A 260 -12.29 -4.69 -22.14
CA ALA A 260 -13.03 -3.47 -22.40
C ALA A 260 -13.93 -3.74 -23.62
N GLY A 261 -15.12 -4.30 -23.39
CA GLY A 261 -15.90 -4.95 -24.42
C GLY A 261 -15.12 -6.13 -25.04
N GLU A 262 -14.90 -6.11 -26.36
CA GLU A 262 -14.13 -7.12 -27.08
C GLU A 262 -12.60 -6.88 -27.03
N LYS A 263 -12.16 -5.71 -26.58
CA LYS A 263 -10.76 -5.35 -26.48
C LYS A 263 -10.09 -6.00 -25.28
N ILE A 264 -8.83 -6.35 -25.41
CA ILE A 264 -7.98 -6.80 -24.31
C ILE A 264 -6.99 -5.69 -24.02
N LEU A 265 -7.00 -5.20 -22.78
CA LEU A 265 -6.13 -4.13 -22.32
C LEU A 265 -5.13 -4.65 -21.29
N ALA A 266 -3.92 -4.06 -21.31
CA ALA A 266 -2.87 -4.34 -20.35
C ALA A 266 -2.23 -3.03 -19.84
N VAL A 267 -2.03 -2.93 -18.53
CA VAL A 267 -1.14 -1.93 -17.92
C VAL A 267 0.21 -2.62 -17.70
N ALA A 268 1.22 -2.22 -18.45
CA ALA A 268 2.47 -2.95 -18.52
C ALA A 268 3.68 -2.03 -18.77
N THR A 269 4.88 -2.56 -18.51
CA THR A 269 6.17 -1.95 -18.88
C THR A 269 7.19 -3.03 -19.22
N GLU A 270 8.17 -2.69 -20.04
CA GLU A 270 9.31 -3.57 -20.29
C GLU A 270 10.45 -3.38 -19.26
N ASN A 271 10.38 -2.36 -18.38
CA ASN A 271 11.42 -1.97 -17.41
C ASN A 271 12.81 -1.70 -18.04
N LYS A 272 12.84 -1.27 -19.29
CA LYS A 272 14.10 -1.12 -20.05
C LYS A 272 14.87 0.15 -19.73
N ASN A 273 14.13 1.25 -19.47
CA ASN A 273 14.74 2.58 -19.40
C ASN A 273 15.00 3.01 -17.94
N TYR A 274 14.04 2.73 -17.05
CA TYR A 274 14.07 3.21 -15.68
C TYR A 274 13.97 2.09 -14.63
N GLY A 275 14.25 0.82 -15.04
CA GLY A 275 14.28 -0.33 -14.16
C GLY A 275 12.91 -0.67 -13.55
N ILE A 276 12.94 -1.27 -12.37
CA ILE A 276 11.71 -1.79 -11.73
C ILE A 276 10.71 -0.70 -11.34
N ASN A 277 11.16 0.55 -11.20
CA ASN A 277 10.31 1.71 -10.88
C ASN A 277 9.77 2.42 -12.12
N GLU A 278 9.99 1.90 -13.34
CA GLU A 278 9.45 2.49 -14.58
C GLU A 278 7.92 2.55 -14.54
N ASN A 279 7.35 3.72 -14.86
CA ASN A 279 5.91 3.86 -15.00
C ASN A 279 5.40 2.95 -16.11
N SER A 280 4.31 2.26 -15.85
CA SER A 280 3.62 1.46 -16.84
C SER A 280 2.83 2.35 -17.80
N ALA A 281 2.56 1.85 -18.99
CA ALA A 281 1.65 2.46 -19.94
C ALA A 281 0.45 1.55 -20.22
N LEU A 282 -0.59 2.09 -20.83
CA LEU A 282 -1.80 1.37 -21.23
C LEU A 282 -1.64 0.89 -22.68
N TYR A 283 -1.81 -0.40 -22.88
CA TYR A 283 -1.73 -1.09 -24.16
C TYR A 283 -3.03 -1.81 -24.50
N GLU A 284 -3.30 -1.96 -25.80
CA GLU A 284 -4.30 -2.89 -26.34
C GLU A 284 -3.57 -4.08 -26.98
N TYR A 285 -4.04 -5.31 -26.74
CA TYR A 285 -3.57 -6.46 -27.46
C TYR A 285 -4.22 -6.54 -28.85
N ASN A 286 -3.44 -6.34 -29.89
CA ASN A 286 -3.88 -6.48 -31.27
C ASN A 286 -3.83 -7.94 -31.70
N ARG A 287 -5.00 -8.54 -31.99
CA ARG A 287 -5.12 -9.96 -32.39
C ARG A 287 -4.51 -10.26 -33.76
N GLN A 288 -4.36 -9.26 -34.65
CA GLN A 288 -3.76 -9.44 -35.98
C GLN A 288 -2.24 -9.42 -35.92
N SER A 289 -1.66 -8.40 -35.29
CA SER A 289 -0.20 -8.28 -35.10
C SER A 289 0.32 -9.20 -33.99
N LYS A 290 -0.55 -9.75 -33.15
CA LYS A 290 -0.23 -10.56 -31.95
C LYS A 290 0.74 -9.85 -31.01
N SER A 291 0.54 -8.56 -30.77
CA SER A 291 1.39 -7.72 -29.96
C SER A 291 0.58 -6.71 -29.14
N LEU A 292 1.20 -6.21 -28.07
CA LEU A 292 0.68 -5.07 -27.31
C LEU A 292 1.00 -3.79 -28.07
N GLU A 293 -0.04 -3.01 -28.36
CA GLU A 293 0.03 -1.71 -29.05
C GLU A 293 -0.31 -0.60 -28.05
N LEU A 294 0.51 0.44 -28.02
CA LEU A 294 0.38 1.53 -27.06
C LEU A 294 -0.90 2.36 -27.31
N ILE A 295 -1.73 2.52 -26.27
CA ILE A 295 -2.87 3.44 -26.29
C ILE A 295 -2.49 4.78 -25.63
N SER A 296 -1.89 4.73 -24.44
CA SER A 296 -1.60 5.92 -23.65
C SER A 296 -0.40 5.70 -22.73
N ASP A 297 0.53 6.66 -22.76
CA ASP A 297 1.67 6.75 -21.84
C ASP A 297 1.71 8.15 -21.22
N PRO A 298 1.02 8.35 -20.09
CA PRO A 298 1.03 9.64 -19.39
C PRO A 298 2.32 9.89 -18.59
N ASP A 299 3.24 8.94 -18.54
CA ASP A 299 4.41 8.92 -17.65
C ASP A 299 4.00 9.16 -16.18
N ARG A 300 3.00 8.42 -15.70
CA ARG A 300 2.44 8.45 -14.35
C ARG A 300 2.08 7.04 -13.89
N CYS A 301 2.01 6.84 -12.58
CA CYS A 301 1.53 5.59 -12.00
C CYS A 301 0.02 5.39 -12.19
N TYR A 302 -0.44 4.13 -12.06
CA TYR A 302 -1.87 3.74 -12.11
C TYR A 302 -2.41 3.43 -10.70
N TYR A 303 -1.97 4.21 -9.70
CA TYR A 303 -2.38 4.08 -8.29
C TYR A 303 -2.18 5.40 -7.53
N ASN A 304 -2.61 5.41 -6.27
CA ASN A 304 -2.38 6.52 -5.34
C ASN A 304 -1.07 6.30 -4.56
N SER A 305 -0.07 7.16 -4.76
CA SER A 305 1.19 7.16 -4.02
C SER A 305 1.28 8.26 -2.95
N VAL A 306 0.21 9.02 -2.73
CA VAL A 306 0.20 10.08 -1.69
C VAL A 306 0.21 9.46 -0.30
N GLY A 307 1.20 9.80 0.53
CA GLY A 307 1.37 9.28 1.88
C GLY A 307 0.30 9.78 2.87
N SER A 308 -0.19 8.89 3.73
CA SER A 308 -0.96 9.18 4.93
C SER A 308 -0.93 7.97 5.86
N ASP A 309 -0.96 8.20 7.17
CA ASP A 309 -1.12 7.18 8.21
C ASP A 309 -2.59 6.99 8.65
N CYS A 310 -3.53 7.63 7.93
CA CYS A 310 -4.97 7.63 8.23
C CYS A 310 -5.79 6.88 7.16
N ARG A 311 -5.27 5.72 6.72
CA ARG A 311 -5.92 4.77 5.81
C ARG A 311 -5.81 3.35 6.34
N TYR A 312 -6.79 2.53 6.00
CA TYR A 312 -6.77 1.10 6.30
C TYR A 312 -7.60 0.32 5.26
N GLY A 313 -6.98 -0.68 4.63
CA GLY A 313 -7.57 -1.39 3.51
C GLY A 313 -7.33 -0.70 2.17
N GLY A 314 -7.83 -1.32 1.11
CA GLY A 314 -7.69 -0.87 -0.27
C GLY A 314 -9.02 -0.92 -1.02
N GLY A 315 -8.96 -0.92 -2.34
CA GLY A 315 -10.13 -1.04 -3.21
C GLY A 315 -9.74 -0.89 -4.67
N LYS A 316 -10.72 -0.82 -5.55
CA LYS A 316 -10.48 -0.64 -6.98
C LYS A 316 -9.83 0.72 -7.25
N THR A 317 -8.80 0.71 -8.07
CA THR A 317 -8.11 1.92 -8.56
C THR A 317 -8.22 2.09 -10.07
N PHE A 318 -8.89 1.14 -10.74
CA PHE A 318 -8.95 1.04 -12.18
C PHE A 318 -10.23 0.33 -12.60
N VAL A 319 -10.95 0.90 -13.57
CA VAL A 319 -12.15 0.33 -14.16
C VAL A 319 -12.06 0.52 -15.68
N ALA A 320 -12.20 -0.58 -16.43
CA ALA A 320 -12.33 -0.55 -17.87
C ALA A 320 -13.80 -0.72 -18.26
N GLU A 321 -14.27 0.11 -19.19
CA GLU A 321 -15.56 0.04 -19.84
C GLU A 321 -15.33 -0.03 -21.37
N GLN A 322 -16.35 -0.30 -22.15
CA GLN A 322 -16.21 -0.55 -23.59
C GLN A 322 -15.40 0.54 -24.32
N ASP A 323 -15.64 1.81 -24.00
CA ASP A 323 -15.12 2.95 -24.75
C ASP A 323 -14.08 3.78 -23.95
N CYS A 324 -13.80 3.41 -22.69
CA CYS A 324 -12.89 4.18 -21.86
C CYS A 324 -12.28 3.36 -20.72
N VAL A 325 -11.19 3.90 -20.18
CA VAL A 325 -10.56 3.41 -18.96
C VAL A 325 -10.49 4.53 -17.95
N THR A 326 -11.04 4.30 -16.76
CA THR A 326 -10.99 5.24 -15.63
C THR A 326 -10.08 4.69 -14.53
N TYR A 327 -9.12 5.49 -14.08
CA TYR A 327 -8.17 5.02 -13.07
C TYR A 327 -7.67 6.16 -12.16
N ILE A 328 -7.09 5.76 -11.02
CA ILE A 328 -6.42 6.67 -10.09
C ILE A 328 -4.97 6.80 -10.51
N THR A 329 -4.46 8.03 -10.55
CA THR A 329 -3.06 8.35 -10.79
C THR A 329 -2.57 9.39 -9.78
N THR A 330 -1.26 9.42 -9.55
CA THR A 330 -0.63 10.49 -8.79
C THR A 330 -0.04 11.53 -9.72
N ASP A 331 -0.40 12.79 -9.51
CA ASP A 331 0.12 13.94 -10.23
C ASP A 331 0.69 14.95 -9.23
N ARG A 332 2.02 15.14 -9.29
CA ARG A 332 2.82 15.90 -8.31
C ARG A 332 2.60 15.39 -6.87
N ASN A 333 1.78 16.05 -6.11
CA ASN A 333 1.55 15.83 -4.67
C ASN A 333 0.10 15.44 -4.32
N SER A 334 -0.68 15.08 -5.33
CA SER A 334 -2.10 14.71 -5.18
C SER A 334 -2.43 13.51 -6.04
N SER A 335 -3.36 12.68 -5.61
CA SER A 335 -3.93 11.68 -6.50
C SER A 335 -5.26 12.12 -7.07
N LYS A 336 -5.49 11.75 -8.32
CA LYS A 336 -6.63 12.17 -9.14
C LYS A 336 -7.25 10.98 -9.84
N ILE A 337 -8.51 11.11 -10.21
CA ILE A 337 -9.17 10.19 -11.13
C ILE A 337 -9.05 10.77 -12.53
N VAL A 338 -8.58 9.95 -13.45
CA VAL A 338 -8.46 10.28 -14.87
C VAL A 338 -9.18 9.26 -15.72
N ARG A 339 -9.63 9.68 -16.91
CA ARG A 339 -10.26 8.82 -17.91
C ARG A 339 -9.46 8.90 -19.20
N VAL A 340 -9.12 7.74 -19.75
CA VAL A 340 -8.58 7.60 -21.10
C VAL A 340 -9.72 7.20 -22.02
N GLU A 341 -10.01 8.04 -22.98
CA GLU A 341 -11.01 7.79 -24.03
C GLU A 341 -10.42 6.83 -25.08
N GLU A 342 -11.27 6.24 -25.92
CA GLU A 342 -10.88 5.29 -26.98
C GLU A 342 -9.74 5.82 -27.89
N ASN A 343 -9.71 7.12 -28.14
CA ASN A 343 -8.69 7.79 -28.95
C ASN A 343 -7.37 8.07 -28.20
N GLY A 344 -7.21 7.56 -26.99
CA GLY A 344 -6.04 7.77 -26.12
C GLY A 344 -6.02 9.12 -25.39
N ARG A 345 -7.06 9.99 -25.55
CA ARG A 345 -7.13 11.28 -24.87
C ARG A 345 -7.33 11.09 -23.37
N LEU A 346 -6.49 11.73 -22.59
CA LEU A 346 -6.56 11.75 -21.13
C LEU A 346 -7.36 12.95 -20.63
N ASN A 347 -8.41 12.70 -19.83
CA ASN A 347 -9.21 13.71 -19.17
C ASN A 347 -9.15 13.54 -17.65
N SER A 348 -8.87 14.63 -16.90
CA SER A 348 -8.99 14.61 -15.44
C SER A 348 -10.43 14.77 -15.02
N LEU A 349 -10.95 13.86 -14.19
CA LEU A 349 -12.30 13.89 -13.65
C LEU A 349 -12.36 14.62 -12.31
N THR A 350 -11.26 14.62 -11.54
CA THR A 350 -11.14 15.33 -10.27
C THR A 350 -9.99 16.32 -10.34
N ALA A 351 -10.17 17.49 -9.71
CA ALA A 351 -9.19 18.57 -9.71
C ALA A 351 -8.68 18.94 -8.31
N ASP A 352 -9.41 18.56 -7.26
CA ASP A 352 -9.11 18.94 -5.89
C ASP A 352 -7.84 18.30 -5.37
N GLU A 353 -7.09 19.05 -4.56
CA GLU A 353 -5.92 18.54 -3.86
C GLU A 353 -6.29 17.49 -2.81
N GLY A 354 -5.39 16.54 -2.61
CA GLY A 354 -5.56 15.49 -1.62
C GLY A 354 -5.26 14.11 -2.17
N SER A 355 -5.99 13.10 -1.69
CA SER A 355 -5.85 11.74 -2.20
C SER A 355 -7.18 11.13 -2.58
N VAL A 356 -7.16 10.28 -3.60
CA VAL A 356 -8.24 9.33 -3.93
C VAL A 356 -7.71 7.94 -3.62
N ASP A 357 -8.38 7.21 -2.73
CA ASP A 357 -7.86 5.96 -2.18
C ASP A 357 -8.43 4.72 -2.88
N CYS A 358 -9.68 4.76 -3.27
CA CYS A 358 -10.32 3.78 -4.16
C CYS A 358 -11.53 4.40 -4.85
N MET A 359 -11.99 3.78 -5.93
CA MET A 359 -13.14 4.23 -6.71
C MET A 359 -13.89 3.07 -7.33
N ASP A 360 -15.12 3.33 -7.78
CA ASP A 360 -15.82 2.51 -8.75
C ASP A 360 -16.63 3.41 -9.69
N CYS A 361 -16.77 2.99 -10.94
CA CYS A 361 -17.59 3.73 -11.92
C CYS A 361 -18.42 2.78 -12.77
N LYS A 362 -19.54 3.30 -13.26
CA LYS A 362 -20.44 2.62 -14.20
C LYS A 362 -21.16 3.66 -15.05
N GLY A 363 -20.79 3.74 -16.32
CA GLY A 363 -21.24 4.81 -17.21
C GLY A 363 -20.87 6.18 -16.64
N ASP A 364 -21.88 7.04 -16.43
CA ASP A 364 -21.68 8.39 -15.87
C ASP A 364 -21.61 8.42 -14.34
N THR A 365 -21.90 7.30 -13.66
CA THR A 365 -21.86 7.24 -12.21
C THR A 365 -20.43 6.94 -11.76
N LEU A 366 -19.81 7.88 -11.04
CA LEU A 366 -18.49 7.73 -10.41
C LEU A 366 -18.64 7.95 -8.91
N VAL A 367 -18.13 7.02 -8.10
CA VAL A 367 -18.03 7.15 -6.65
C VAL A 367 -16.61 6.82 -6.21
N TYR A 368 -16.12 7.52 -5.20
CA TYR A 368 -14.74 7.32 -4.73
C TYR A 368 -14.55 7.71 -3.27
N VAL A 369 -13.61 7.06 -2.61
CA VAL A 369 -13.13 7.41 -1.27
C VAL A 369 -11.96 8.37 -1.43
N ALA A 370 -12.02 9.50 -0.76
CA ALA A 370 -10.97 10.51 -0.84
C ALA A 370 -10.73 11.21 0.50
N MET A 371 -9.50 11.72 0.66
CA MET A 371 -9.12 12.71 1.65
C MET A 371 -8.96 14.05 0.93
N ARG A 372 -9.61 15.10 1.44
CA ARG A 372 -9.60 16.45 0.84
C ARG A 372 -9.12 17.49 1.83
N GLY A 373 -7.99 18.13 1.53
CA GLY A 373 -7.32 19.03 2.46
C GLY A 373 -7.00 18.30 3.77
N ASN A 374 -7.28 18.93 4.90
CA ASN A 374 -7.06 18.36 6.24
C ASN A 374 -8.22 17.50 6.77
N ARG A 375 -9.09 17.00 5.89
CA ARG A 375 -10.19 16.11 6.27
C ARG A 375 -9.79 14.66 6.14
N LEU A 376 -10.38 13.82 6.97
CA LEU A 376 -10.27 12.36 6.88
C LEU A 376 -11.09 11.82 5.70
N GLN A 377 -10.99 10.51 5.45
CA GLN A 377 -11.69 9.84 4.36
C GLN A 377 -13.20 10.03 4.41
N GLU A 378 -13.78 10.36 3.27
CA GLU A 378 -15.23 10.36 3.01
C GLU A 378 -15.49 9.84 1.58
N ILE A 379 -16.75 9.55 1.26
CA ILE A 379 -17.16 9.16 -0.10
C ILE A 379 -17.65 10.39 -0.85
N TYR A 380 -17.22 10.49 -2.10
CA TYR A 380 -17.53 11.57 -3.01
C TYR A 380 -18.07 11.04 -4.35
N THR A 381 -18.69 11.92 -5.10
CA THR A 381 -19.12 11.70 -6.49
C THR A 381 -18.88 12.97 -7.30
N ILE A 382 -18.98 12.88 -8.61
CA ILE A 382 -19.03 14.05 -9.51
C ILE A 382 -20.49 14.24 -9.96
N ASP A 383 -21.06 15.40 -9.68
CA ASP A 383 -22.40 15.80 -10.15
C ASP A 383 -22.26 17.08 -10.97
N ARG A 384 -22.62 17.03 -12.25
CA ARG A 384 -22.52 18.18 -13.19
C ARG A 384 -21.13 18.81 -13.26
N GLY A 385 -20.09 18.00 -13.13
CA GLY A 385 -18.69 18.45 -13.18
C GLY A 385 -18.14 19.00 -11.85
N GLU A 386 -18.93 18.99 -10.78
CA GLU A 386 -18.51 19.40 -9.44
C GLU A 386 -18.37 18.20 -8.50
N GLU A 387 -17.37 18.23 -7.63
CA GLU A 387 -17.16 17.23 -6.58
C GLU A 387 -18.19 17.42 -5.47
N VAL A 388 -18.94 16.36 -5.13
CA VAL A 388 -19.97 16.36 -4.10
C VAL A 388 -19.65 15.30 -3.05
N GLN A 389 -19.55 15.71 -1.80
CA GLN A 389 -19.40 14.81 -0.65
C GLN A 389 -20.72 14.11 -0.35
N LEU A 390 -20.69 12.77 -0.24
CA LEU A 390 -21.86 11.92 0.01
C LEU A 390 -21.97 11.42 1.45
N THR A 391 -20.84 11.36 2.18
CA THR A 391 -20.78 10.84 3.55
C THR A 391 -20.14 11.83 4.50
N PHE A 392 -20.48 11.73 5.80
CA PHE A 392 -19.95 12.55 6.89
C PHE A 392 -19.56 11.67 8.09
N ILE A 393 -18.94 10.51 7.78
CA ILE A 393 -18.62 9.45 8.74
C ILE A 393 -17.57 9.91 9.73
N ASN A 394 -16.56 10.66 9.25
CA ASN A 394 -15.44 11.15 10.05
C ASN A 394 -15.60 12.61 10.53
N GLN A 395 -16.70 13.28 10.20
CA GLN A 395 -16.87 14.72 10.51
C GLN A 395 -16.65 15.04 11.98
N LYS A 396 -17.16 14.18 12.88
CA LYS A 396 -17.07 14.40 14.34
C LYS A 396 -15.67 14.13 14.90
N ALA A 397 -14.85 13.33 14.21
CA ALA A 397 -13.54 12.92 14.73
C ALA A 397 -12.55 14.09 14.87
N LEU A 398 -12.66 15.08 13.99
CA LEU A 398 -11.82 16.29 14.02
C LEU A 398 -12.61 17.56 14.44
N GLU A 399 -13.87 17.42 14.85
CA GLU A 399 -14.65 18.55 15.35
C GLU A 399 -13.99 19.14 16.60
N ASN A 400 -13.82 20.47 16.63
CA ASN A 400 -13.14 21.20 17.69
C ASN A 400 -11.64 20.90 17.88
N LYS A 401 -11.00 20.15 17.01
CA LYS A 401 -9.55 19.89 17.05
C LYS A 401 -8.74 21.00 16.35
N ALA A 402 -7.58 21.28 16.90
CA ALA A 402 -6.62 22.24 16.32
C ALA A 402 -5.83 21.56 15.19
N VAL A 403 -6.46 21.42 14.03
CA VAL A 403 -5.81 20.85 12.83
C VAL A 403 -5.00 21.92 12.14
N VAL A 404 -3.71 21.64 11.90
CA VAL A 404 -2.76 22.55 11.26
C VAL A 404 -2.70 22.26 9.75
N THR A 405 -2.84 23.31 8.94
CA THR A 405 -2.73 23.19 7.48
C THR A 405 -1.28 23.29 7.05
N PRO A 406 -0.72 22.28 6.34
CA PRO A 406 0.60 22.37 5.75
C PRO A 406 0.67 23.52 4.73
N LYS A 407 1.66 24.40 4.86
CA LYS A 407 1.90 25.51 3.94
C LYS A 407 2.88 25.06 2.86
N LEU A 408 2.44 25.06 1.60
CA LEU A 408 3.28 24.71 0.46
C LEU A 408 4.41 25.72 0.27
N LEU A 409 5.61 25.22 0.14
CA LEU A 409 6.82 25.96 -0.24
C LEU A 409 7.39 25.32 -1.50
N LYS A 410 7.94 26.15 -2.37
CA LYS A 410 8.63 25.68 -3.57
C LYS A 410 10.02 26.25 -3.60
N ILE A 411 10.99 25.42 -3.83
CA ILE A 411 12.36 25.82 -4.08
C ILE A 411 12.79 25.36 -5.47
N THR A 412 13.77 26.02 -6.03
CA THR A 412 14.53 25.51 -7.18
C THR A 412 15.89 25.14 -6.65
N ASP A 413 16.29 23.89 -6.82
CA ASP A 413 17.59 23.42 -6.39
C ASP A 413 18.74 23.99 -7.25
N ASN A 414 19.98 23.64 -6.91
CA ASN A 414 21.15 24.09 -7.64
C ASN A 414 21.23 23.55 -9.08
N ASP A 415 20.52 22.47 -9.38
CA ASP A 415 20.43 21.86 -10.71
C ASP A 415 19.26 22.42 -11.55
N GLY A 416 18.49 23.38 -10.99
CA GLY A 416 17.33 23.97 -11.64
C GLY A 416 16.06 23.12 -11.54
N VAL A 417 16.02 22.13 -10.64
CA VAL A 417 14.85 21.28 -10.40
C VAL A 417 13.96 21.91 -9.33
N GLU A 418 12.68 22.04 -9.63
CA GLU A 418 11.71 22.51 -8.63
C GLU A 418 11.39 21.40 -7.63
N ILE A 419 11.50 21.68 -6.33
CA ILE A 419 11.17 20.78 -5.22
C ILE A 419 9.97 21.36 -4.48
N ASP A 420 8.89 20.57 -4.37
CA ASP A 420 7.74 20.90 -3.56
C ASP A 420 7.97 20.41 -2.12
N GLY A 421 7.66 21.23 -1.13
CA GLY A 421 7.72 20.87 0.27
C GLY A 421 6.75 21.70 1.09
N TRP A 422 6.60 21.36 2.36
CA TRP A 422 5.61 21.97 3.25
C TRP A 422 6.20 22.23 4.63
N VAL A 423 5.60 23.22 5.29
CA VAL A 423 5.83 23.52 6.70
C VAL A 423 4.50 23.56 7.43
N MET A 424 4.43 22.88 8.56
CA MET A 424 3.37 22.97 9.55
C MET A 424 3.90 23.73 10.75
N GLU A 425 3.24 24.85 11.08
CA GLU A 425 3.57 25.62 12.29
C GLU A 425 2.99 24.90 13.53
N PRO A 426 3.56 25.12 14.73
CA PRO A 426 2.92 24.65 15.97
C PRO A 426 1.45 25.12 16.08
N ALA A 427 0.57 24.27 16.62
CA ALA A 427 -0.86 24.59 16.73
C ALA A 427 -1.13 25.88 17.53
N ASP A 428 -0.27 26.19 18.51
CA ASP A 428 -0.32 27.42 19.32
C ASP A 428 0.85 28.37 18.93
N TYR A 429 1.09 28.53 17.63
CA TYR A 429 2.21 29.34 17.12
C TYR A 429 2.16 30.81 17.57
N ASP A 430 3.28 31.28 18.13
CA ASP A 430 3.51 32.66 18.53
C ASP A 430 4.82 33.13 17.89
N PRO A 431 4.81 34.12 16.99
CA PRO A 431 5.99 34.57 16.26
C PRO A 431 7.09 35.17 17.15
N THR A 432 6.82 35.41 18.43
CA THR A 432 7.79 35.93 19.39
C THR A 432 8.59 34.85 20.12
N LYS A 433 8.21 33.58 19.93
CA LYS A 433 8.83 32.41 20.59
C LYS A 433 9.76 31.69 19.66
N SER A 434 10.64 30.88 20.24
CA SER A 434 11.54 29.95 19.53
C SER A 434 11.02 28.53 19.72
N TYR A 435 11.08 27.70 18.66
CA TYR A 435 10.50 26.37 18.61
C TYR A 435 11.50 25.32 18.12
N PRO A 436 11.39 24.08 18.60
CA PRO A 436 12.04 22.95 17.96
C PRO A 436 11.34 22.58 16.66
N ALA A 437 12.04 21.83 15.78
CA ALA A 437 11.48 21.37 14.51
C ALA A 437 11.81 19.91 14.22
N ILE A 438 10.99 19.26 13.39
CA ILE A 438 11.18 17.90 12.90
C ILE A 438 11.12 17.92 11.37
N LEU A 439 12.19 17.43 10.74
CA LEU A 439 12.18 17.05 9.33
C LEU A 439 11.65 15.62 9.23
N ASP A 440 10.55 15.41 8.50
CA ASP A 440 9.98 14.10 8.23
C ASP A 440 10.16 13.73 6.76
N ILE A 441 10.75 12.55 6.50
CA ILE A 441 11.13 12.09 5.16
C ILE A 441 10.26 10.89 4.79
N HIS A 442 9.52 11.00 3.66
CA HIS A 442 8.65 9.91 3.20
C HIS A 442 9.42 8.64 2.80
N GLY A 443 8.72 7.52 2.73
CA GLY A 443 9.22 6.25 2.22
C GLY A 443 9.20 6.17 0.70
N GLY A 444 9.49 5.02 0.16
CA GLY A 444 9.46 4.74 -1.28
C GLY A 444 10.85 4.39 -1.83
N PRO A 445 11.59 5.26 -2.50
CA PRO A 445 11.40 6.72 -2.68
C PRO A 445 10.22 7.13 -3.56
N LYS A 446 9.73 6.29 -4.46
CA LYS A 446 8.66 6.58 -5.42
C LYS A 446 7.28 6.66 -4.74
N THR A 447 7.14 7.59 -3.79
CA THR A 447 5.89 8.06 -3.17
C THR A 447 5.94 9.58 -3.05
N VAL A 448 4.88 10.21 -2.55
CA VAL A 448 4.84 11.66 -2.31
C VAL A 448 4.16 11.99 -1.00
N TYR A 449 4.57 13.07 -0.35
CA TYR A 449 3.76 13.79 0.62
C TYR A 449 2.92 14.88 -0.07
N GLY A 450 1.82 15.27 0.55
CA GLY A 450 0.93 16.33 0.11
C GLY A 450 0.22 16.99 1.28
N THR A 451 -0.92 17.60 1.00
CA THR A 451 -1.74 18.30 2.01
C THR A 451 -2.68 17.38 2.78
N CYS A 452 -2.67 16.06 2.53
CA CYS A 452 -3.53 15.11 3.25
C CYS A 452 -3.28 15.13 4.75
N PHE A 453 -4.33 14.90 5.52
CA PHE A 453 -4.22 14.72 6.96
C PHE A 453 -3.24 13.57 7.28
N PHE A 454 -2.26 13.85 8.14
CA PHE A 454 -1.29 12.90 8.62
C PHE A 454 -1.23 12.98 10.15
N HIS A 455 -1.71 11.97 10.86
CA HIS A 455 -1.91 12.03 12.31
C HIS A 455 -0.60 12.31 13.07
N GLU A 456 0.47 11.64 12.70
CA GLU A 456 1.78 11.80 13.33
C GLU A 456 2.28 13.25 13.25
N MET A 457 2.22 13.86 12.07
CA MET A 457 2.63 15.26 11.87
C MET A 457 1.72 16.24 12.61
N GLN A 458 0.41 16.00 12.59
CA GLN A 458 -0.57 16.80 13.33
C GLN A 458 -0.34 16.72 14.85
N TYR A 459 -0.01 15.52 15.34
CA TYR A 459 0.32 15.33 16.73
C TYR A 459 1.58 16.13 17.12
N TRP A 460 2.68 16.05 16.37
CA TRP A 460 3.88 16.83 16.67
C TRP A 460 3.66 18.34 16.59
N ALA A 461 2.90 18.84 15.61
CA ALA A 461 2.51 20.24 15.56
C ALA A 461 1.70 20.65 16.81
N SER A 462 0.82 19.78 17.31
CA SER A 462 0.09 19.97 18.56
C SER A 462 0.98 19.93 19.81
N GLN A 463 2.15 19.28 19.74
CA GLN A 463 3.14 19.25 20.83
C GLN A 463 4.11 20.45 20.78
N GLY A 464 3.93 21.39 19.84
CA GLY A 464 4.73 22.61 19.75
C GLY A 464 5.96 22.48 18.87
N TYR A 465 6.02 21.52 17.97
CA TYR A 465 7.04 21.41 16.95
C TYR A 465 6.62 22.09 15.64
N PHE A 466 7.55 22.73 14.98
CA PHE A 466 7.45 22.85 13.53
C PHE A 466 7.67 21.48 12.92
N VAL A 467 6.87 21.10 11.92
CA VAL A 467 7.09 19.90 11.13
C VAL A 467 7.24 20.31 9.67
N PHE A 468 8.29 19.86 9.00
CA PHE A 468 8.50 20.17 7.61
C PHE A 468 8.97 18.94 6.83
N PHE A 469 8.60 18.90 5.55
CA PHE A 469 8.83 17.77 4.67
C PHE A 469 8.82 18.21 3.21
N CYS A 470 9.46 17.44 2.33
CA CYS A 470 9.47 17.72 0.89
C CYS A 470 9.43 16.43 0.06
N ASN A 471 9.20 16.60 -1.25
CA ASN A 471 9.28 15.53 -2.24
C ASN A 471 10.55 15.71 -3.06
N PRO A 472 11.67 15.06 -2.68
CA PRO A 472 12.93 15.12 -3.41
C PRO A 472 12.86 14.33 -4.71
N ARG A 473 13.89 14.43 -5.56
CA ARG A 473 14.13 13.48 -6.65
C ARG A 473 14.07 12.05 -6.12
N GLY A 474 13.55 11.13 -6.92
CA GLY A 474 13.16 9.78 -6.49
C GLY A 474 11.67 9.65 -6.18
N GLY A 475 10.98 10.76 -5.84
CA GLY A 475 9.54 10.80 -5.59
C GLY A 475 8.69 10.55 -6.83
N ASP A 476 7.41 10.21 -6.62
CA ASP A 476 6.43 9.95 -7.68
C ASP A 476 5.77 11.24 -8.22
N GLY A 477 4.83 11.07 -9.16
CA GLY A 477 3.93 12.11 -9.64
C GLY A 477 4.56 13.14 -10.59
N ARG A 478 5.83 12.97 -11.00
CA ARG A 478 6.55 13.87 -11.89
C ARG A 478 7.25 13.17 -13.06
N GLY A 479 6.85 11.91 -13.30
CA GLY A 479 7.38 11.08 -14.38
C GLY A 479 8.65 10.32 -14.02
N ASN A 480 9.02 9.42 -14.90
CA ASN A 480 10.13 8.49 -14.73
C ASN A 480 11.47 9.19 -14.50
N ARG A 481 11.75 10.29 -15.24
CA ARG A 481 13.01 11.01 -15.11
C ARG A 481 13.22 11.61 -13.71
N PHE A 482 12.17 12.11 -13.07
CA PHE A 482 12.24 12.64 -11.70
C PHE A 482 12.36 11.53 -10.66
N ALA A 483 11.68 10.40 -10.91
CA ALA A 483 11.69 9.24 -10.02
C ALA A 483 12.97 8.41 -10.09
N ASP A 484 13.79 8.56 -11.15
CA ASP A 484 14.98 7.73 -11.37
C ASP A 484 16.22 8.27 -10.64
N ILE A 485 16.49 7.70 -9.48
CA ILE A 485 17.70 7.93 -8.70
C ILE A 485 18.58 6.67 -8.59
N ARG A 486 18.41 5.71 -9.50
CA ARG A 486 19.21 4.46 -9.49
C ARG A 486 20.70 4.76 -9.54
N GLY A 487 21.46 4.12 -8.64
CA GLY A 487 22.90 4.35 -8.48
C GLY A 487 23.28 5.70 -7.89
N LYS A 488 22.29 6.50 -7.39
CA LYS A 488 22.49 7.86 -6.86
C LYS A 488 21.86 8.08 -5.48
N TYR A 489 21.39 7.04 -4.84
CA TYR A 489 20.80 7.13 -3.50
C TYR A 489 21.75 7.84 -2.51
N GLY A 490 21.23 8.84 -1.80
CA GLY A 490 22.02 9.68 -0.90
C GLY A 490 22.87 10.75 -1.60
N GLN A 491 22.61 11.04 -2.85
CA GLN A 491 23.25 12.12 -3.63
C GLN A 491 22.25 13.23 -3.94
N ASP A 492 21.64 13.18 -5.13
CA ASP A 492 20.70 14.22 -5.60
C ASP A 492 19.50 14.39 -4.64
N ASP A 493 18.96 13.28 -4.14
CA ASP A 493 17.87 13.24 -3.16
C ASP A 493 18.25 13.83 -1.80
N TYR A 494 19.46 13.55 -1.32
CA TYR A 494 20.01 14.15 -0.11
C TYR A 494 20.21 15.67 -0.27
N GLU A 495 20.76 16.12 -1.39
CA GLU A 495 20.96 17.53 -1.66
C GLU A 495 19.65 18.30 -1.71
N ASP A 496 18.61 17.76 -2.37
CA ASP A 496 17.26 18.33 -2.42
C ASP A 496 16.69 18.54 -1.00
N ILE A 497 16.79 17.52 -0.15
CA ILE A 497 16.31 17.57 1.24
C ILE A 497 17.10 18.60 2.05
N MET A 498 18.43 18.67 1.89
CA MET A 498 19.27 19.62 2.63
C MET A 498 19.02 21.05 2.19
N GLN A 499 18.87 21.31 0.90
CA GLN A 499 18.55 22.64 0.37
C GLN A 499 17.17 23.11 0.80
N PHE A 500 16.17 22.19 0.82
CA PHE A 500 14.85 22.49 1.36
C PHE A 500 14.92 22.80 2.86
N THR A 501 15.71 22.04 3.62
CA THR A 501 15.94 22.30 5.05
C THR A 501 16.55 23.68 5.28
N ASP A 502 17.55 24.08 4.49
CA ASP A 502 18.16 25.41 4.57
C ASP A 502 17.14 26.51 4.27
N TYR A 503 16.31 26.32 3.25
CA TYR A 503 15.26 27.25 2.88
C TYR A 503 14.23 27.43 4.02
N VAL A 504 13.79 26.34 4.64
CA VAL A 504 12.87 26.39 5.78
C VAL A 504 13.50 27.14 6.96
N LEU A 505 14.74 26.81 7.35
CA LEU A 505 15.42 27.43 8.48
C LEU A 505 15.78 28.93 8.23
N TRP A 506 15.81 29.34 6.98
CA TRP A 506 15.98 30.75 6.62
C TRP A 506 14.66 31.51 6.71
N ASN A 507 13.57 30.96 6.21
CA ASN A 507 12.27 31.62 6.14
C ASN A 507 11.49 31.60 7.46
N TYR A 508 11.82 30.68 8.35
CA TYR A 508 11.18 30.51 9.66
C TYR A 508 12.22 30.71 10.80
N PRO A 509 12.63 31.98 11.06
CA PRO A 509 13.66 32.28 12.08
C PRO A 509 13.21 31.91 13.51
N GLN A 510 11.94 31.58 13.73
CA GLN A 510 11.43 31.06 14.98
C GLN A 510 11.83 29.59 15.23
N ILE A 511 12.31 28.88 14.22
CA ILE A 511 12.91 27.55 14.41
C ILE A 511 14.30 27.73 14.97
N ASP A 512 14.55 27.13 16.14
CA ASP A 512 15.89 27.03 16.71
C ASP A 512 16.71 26.00 15.94
N LYS A 513 17.70 26.48 15.21
CA LYS A 513 18.57 25.63 14.35
C LYS A 513 19.35 24.58 15.13
N SER A 514 19.53 24.76 16.45
CA SER A 514 20.18 23.77 17.33
C SER A 514 19.23 22.71 17.85
N ARG A 515 17.91 22.85 17.61
CA ARG A 515 16.85 21.97 18.09
C ARG A 515 16.02 21.39 16.93
N VAL A 516 16.71 20.87 15.91
CA VAL A 516 16.08 20.24 14.75
C VAL A 516 16.35 18.73 14.81
N GLY A 517 15.29 17.94 14.75
CA GLY A 517 15.32 16.49 14.61
C GLY A 517 15.05 16.04 13.19
N VAL A 518 15.44 14.81 12.87
CA VAL A 518 15.16 14.16 11.58
C VAL A 518 14.56 12.77 11.79
N THR A 519 13.53 12.44 11.01
CA THR A 519 12.90 11.11 11.02
C THR A 519 12.42 10.72 9.63
N GLY A 520 12.16 9.46 9.45
CA GLY A 520 11.53 8.89 8.28
C GLY A 520 11.50 7.36 8.35
N GLY A 521 10.64 6.75 7.54
CA GLY A 521 10.49 5.30 7.49
C GLY A 521 10.81 4.72 6.12
N SER A 522 11.35 3.48 6.08
CA SER A 522 11.73 2.80 4.84
C SER A 522 12.85 3.57 4.12
N TYR A 523 12.64 4.03 2.88
CA TYR A 523 13.56 4.97 2.24
C TYR A 523 13.83 6.21 3.13
N GLY A 524 12.81 6.78 3.80
CA GLY A 524 13.01 7.87 4.74
C GLY A 524 13.92 7.48 5.93
N GLY A 525 13.86 6.23 6.37
CA GLY A 525 14.77 5.66 7.36
C GLY A 525 16.20 5.48 6.82
N PHE A 526 16.33 5.01 5.57
CA PHE A 526 17.60 5.01 4.84
C PHE A 526 18.20 6.42 4.81
N MET A 527 17.42 7.42 4.39
CA MET A 527 17.87 8.80 4.29
C MET A 527 18.20 9.39 5.68
N THR A 528 17.44 9.04 6.72
CA THR A 528 17.77 9.41 8.11
C THR A 528 19.13 8.86 8.52
N ASN A 529 19.40 7.56 8.26
CA ASN A 529 20.70 6.93 8.50
C ASN A 529 21.84 7.58 7.66
N TRP A 530 21.54 7.95 6.42
CA TRP A 530 22.48 8.63 5.53
C TRP A 530 22.85 10.02 6.06
N ILE A 531 21.84 10.81 6.41
CA ILE A 531 22.00 12.18 6.92
C ILE A 531 22.92 12.21 8.15
N ILE A 532 22.71 11.35 9.15
CA ILE A 532 23.53 11.36 10.38
C ILE A 532 24.99 10.97 10.15
N GLY A 533 25.30 10.25 9.05
CA GLY A 533 26.65 9.93 8.60
C GLY A 533 27.34 11.03 7.78
N HIS A 534 26.58 12.05 7.31
CA HIS A 534 27.08 13.07 6.40
C HIS A 534 26.97 14.50 6.92
N THR A 535 26.21 14.75 7.99
CA THR A 535 26.09 16.07 8.62
C THR A 535 25.81 15.96 10.12
N HIS A 536 26.24 16.95 10.90
CA HIS A 536 26.01 17.03 12.36
C HIS A 536 24.96 18.11 12.73
N ARG A 537 24.17 18.57 11.77
CA ARG A 537 23.20 19.66 11.98
C ARG A 537 21.94 19.29 12.75
N PHE A 538 21.64 17.98 12.86
CA PHE A 538 20.45 17.50 13.56
C PHE A 538 20.81 17.07 14.99
N ALA A 539 20.04 17.58 15.96
CA ALA A 539 20.27 17.31 17.38
C ALA A 539 19.82 15.91 17.81
N ALA A 540 18.87 15.30 17.09
CA ALA A 540 18.42 13.93 17.29
C ALA A 540 17.88 13.33 16.00
N ALA A 541 17.89 11.99 15.91
CA ALA A 541 17.36 11.25 14.79
C ALA A 541 16.45 10.10 15.26
N ALA A 542 15.41 9.79 14.48
CA ALA A 542 14.56 8.60 14.68
C ALA A 542 14.42 7.85 13.34
N SER A 543 15.20 6.79 13.18
CA SER A 543 15.23 5.97 11.97
C SER A 543 14.24 4.80 12.09
N GLN A 544 13.32 4.68 11.15
CA GLN A 544 12.21 3.73 11.25
C GLN A 544 12.24 2.75 10.10
N ARG A 545 12.09 1.42 10.36
CA ARG A 545 12.04 0.35 9.33
C ARG A 545 13.00 0.64 8.16
N SER A 546 14.25 0.92 8.50
CA SER A 546 15.22 1.54 7.62
C SER A 546 16.07 0.53 6.85
N ILE A 547 16.78 1.03 5.84
CA ILE A 547 17.89 0.33 5.19
C ILE A 547 19.19 0.96 5.70
N SER A 548 20.17 0.13 6.07
CA SER A 548 21.51 0.59 6.43
C SER A 548 22.61 0.02 5.54
N ASN A 549 22.34 -1.13 4.90
CA ASN A 549 23.32 -1.87 4.12
C ASN A 549 22.66 -2.53 2.90
N TRP A 550 22.91 -2.01 1.72
CA TRP A 550 22.33 -2.54 0.47
C TRP A 550 22.70 -4.00 0.20
N ILE A 551 23.84 -4.48 0.72
CA ILE A 551 24.29 -5.85 0.54
C ILE A 551 23.42 -6.82 1.34
N SER A 552 23.13 -6.51 2.62
CA SER A 552 22.23 -7.34 3.42
C SER A 552 20.77 -7.19 2.97
N MET A 553 20.36 -6.01 2.53
CA MET A 553 19.03 -5.77 1.97
C MET A 553 18.73 -6.69 0.79
N GLU A 554 19.68 -6.88 -0.13
CA GLU A 554 19.53 -7.80 -1.27
C GLU A 554 19.28 -9.25 -0.82
N GLY A 555 20.02 -9.71 0.20
CA GLY A 555 19.96 -11.10 0.66
C GLY A 555 18.82 -11.43 1.62
N THR A 556 18.11 -10.42 2.15
CA THR A 556 17.14 -10.62 3.23
C THR A 556 15.75 -10.03 2.96
N SER A 557 15.62 -9.11 2.00
CA SER A 557 14.33 -8.50 1.67
C SER A 557 13.48 -9.40 0.77
N ASP A 558 12.17 -9.31 0.90
CA ASP A 558 11.21 -9.94 -0.02
C ASP A 558 11.33 -9.43 -1.46
N ILE A 559 11.89 -8.22 -1.66
CA ILE A 559 12.17 -7.63 -2.98
C ILE A 559 13.67 -7.60 -3.30
N GLY A 560 14.52 -8.09 -2.39
CA GLY A 560 15.98 -7.98 -2.46
C GLY A 560 16.59 -8.47 -3.77
N PRO A 561 16.23 -9.67 -4.27
CA PRO A 561 16.88 -10.27 -5.44
C PRO A 561 16.82 -9.45 -6.72
N TYR A 562 15.87 -8.53 -6.84
CA TYR A 562 15.71 -7.66 -8.01
C TYR A 562 15.80 -6.17 -7.70
N PHE A 563 15.50 -5.76 -6.46
CA PHE A 563 15.50 -4.36 -6.07
C PHE A 563 16.92 -3.84 -5.76
N GLY A 564 17.73 -4.62 -5.04
CA GLY A 564 19.05 -4.19 -4.57
C GLY A 564 19.95 -3.74 -5.71
N LEU A 565 20.22 -4.62 -6.66
CA LEU A 565 21.08 -4.36 -7.83
C LEU A 565 20.51 -3.22 -8.70
N ASP A 566 19.19 -3.24 -9.01
CA ASP A 566 18.57 -2.24 -9.86
C ASP A 566 18.68 -0.83 -9.24
N GLN A 567 18.47 -0.69 -7.95
CA GLN A 567 18.42 0.61 -7.28
C GLN A 567 19.80 1.14 -6.88
N SER A 568 20.65 0.30 -6.28
CA SER A 568 21.98 0.73 -5.82
C SER A 568 23.05 0.73 -6.93
N GLY A 569 22.82 0.00 -8.01
CA GLY A 569 23.78 -0.19 -9.09
C GLY A 569 24.91 -1.16 -8.75
N GLY A 570 24.78 -1.97 -7.70
CA GLY A 570 25.74 -2.99 -7.28
C GLY A 570 25.16 -3.97 -6.26
N ASN A 571 25.83 -5.08 -6.06
CA ASN A 571 25.51 -6.11 -5.07
C ASN A 571 26.77 -6.79 -4.52
N ALA A 572 26.61 -7.88 -3.77
CA ALA A 572 27.73 -8.60 -3.17
C ALA A 572 28.72 -9.21 -4.20
N TRP A 573 28.28 -9.46 -5.42
CA TRP A 573 29.06 -10.14 -6.49
C TRP A 573 29.40 -9.20 -7.65
N GLU A 574 28.53 -8.25 -7.94
CA GLU A 574 28.67 -7.30 -9.03
C GLU A 574 28.74 -5.87 -8.49
N ASN A 575 29.87 -5.18 -8.72
CA ASN A 575 30.06 -3.79 -8.35
C ASN A 575 29.84 -3.53 -6.83
N PHE A 576 30.42 -4.38 -5.97
CA PHE A 576 30.32 -4.32 -4.51
C PHE A 576 30.59 -2.91 -3.95
N GLU A 577 31.62 -2.22 -4.45
CA GLU A 577 32.01 -0.89 -3.99
C GLU A 577 30.86 0.13 -4.19
N GLN A 578 30.04 -0.03 -5.21
CA GLN A 578 28.90 0.83 -5.46
C GLN A 578 27.80 0.58 -4.41
N ALA A 579 27.43 -0.67 -4.16
CA ALA A 579 26.45 -1.01 -3.11
C ALA A 579 26.93 -0.54 -1.72
N TRP A 580 28.19 -0.76 -1.39
CA TRP A 580 28.80 -0.32 -0.12
C TRP A 580 28.87 1.21 -0.01
N ARG A 581 29.14 1.91 -1.13
CA ARG A 581 29.18 3.38 -1.19
C ARG A 581 27.83 4.01 -0.87
N HIS A 582 26.73 3.40 -1.28
CA HIS A 582 25.37 3.85 -1.00
C HIS A 582 24.82 3.33 0.35
N SER A 583 25.56 2.50 1.07
CA SER A 583 25.14 1.97 2.35
C SER A 583 25.45 2.95 3.49
N PRO A 584 24.43 3.45 4.23
CA PRO A 584 24.66 4.35 5.39
C PRO A 584 25.61 3.77 6.43
N LEU A 585 25.61 2.44 6.63
CA LEU A 585 26.48 1.72 7.56
C LEU A 585 27.97 2.01 7.33
N LYS A 586 28.38 2.25 6.09
CA LYS A 586 29.75 2.65 5.72
C LYS A 586 30.24 3.91 6.46
N TYR A 587 29.33 4.78 6.82
CA TYR A 587 29.60 6.10 7.40
C TYR A 587 29.23 6.20 8.87
N ALA A 588 28.93 5.08 9.52
CA ALA A 588 28.53 5.03 10.92
C ALA A 588 29.60 5.56 11.88
N ASP A 589 30.90 5.44 11.53
CA ASP A 589 32.02 5.97 12.24
C ASP A 589 32.10 7.51 12.33
N LYS A 590 31.32 8.20 11.44
CA LYS A 590 31.21 9.67 11.39
C LYS A 590 30.02 10.20 12.15
N CYS A 591 29.11 9.34 12.58
CA CYS A 591 27.89 9.74 13.25
C CYS A 591 28.17 10.26 14.67
N THR A 592 27.49 11.35 15.03
CA THR A 592 27.50 11.89 16.41
C THR A 592 26.08 12.13 16.93
N THR A 593 25.10 12.12 16.07
CA THR A 593 23.70 12.41 16.39
C THR A 593 23.07 11.28 17.20
N PRO A 594 22.51 11.55 18.40
CA PRO A 594 21.72 10.57 19.15
C PRO A 594 20.60 9.99 18.30
N THR A 595 20.52 8.66 18.20
CA THR A 595 19.64 8.00 17.23
C THR A 595 18.75 6.92 17.87
N LEU A 596 17.44 7.05 17.68
CA LEU A 596 16.45 6.02 17.97
C LEU A 596 16.17 5.18 16.72
N PHE A 597 16.15 3.87 16.87
CA PHE A 597 15.67 2.95 15.83
C PHE A 597 14.31 2.38 16.23
N ILE A 598 13.36 2.43 15.30
CA ILE A 598 12.06 1.75 15.39
C ILE A 598 12.00 0.68 14.32
N HIS A 599 11.77 -0.56 14.73
CA HIS A 599 11.67 -1.68 13.79
C HIS A 599 10.67 -2.75 14.26
N SER A 600 10.38 -3.68 13.39
CA SER A 600 9.44 -4.79 13.62
C SER A 600 10.07 -6.12 13.20
N ASP A 601 9.74 -7.21 13.90
CA ASP A 601 10.38 -8.51 13.66
C ASP A 601 9.78 -9.31 12.49
N GLU A 602 8.60 -8.90 11.99
CA GLU A 602 7.99 -9.44 10.76
C GLU A 602 8.09 -8.45 9.59
N ASP A 603 8.99 -7.46 9.67
CA ASP A 603 9.31 -6.56 8.55
C ASP A 603 10.21 -7.28 7.55
N TYR A 604 9.59 -7.96 6.60
CA TYR A 604 10.30 -8.70 5.54
C TYR A 604 10.65 -7.82 4.34
N ARG A 605 10.22 -6.54 4.33
CA ARG A 605 10.61 -5.54 3.33
C ARG A 605 11.98 -4.93 3.60
N CYS A 606 12.17 -4.41 4.82
CA CYS A 606 13.45 -3.95 5.33
C CYS A 606 13.71 -4.72 6.62
N TRP A 607 14.33 -5.90 6.53
CA TRP A 607 14.41 -6.79 7.68
C TRP A 607 15.15 -6.16 8.86
N MET A 608 14.75 -6.49 10.08
CA MET A 608 15.25 -5.89 11.34
C MET A 608 16.77 -5.86 11.46
N VAL A 609 17.49 -6.73 10.75
CA VAL A 609 18.95 -6.76 10.68
C VAL A 609 19.52 -5.43 10.20
N GLU A 610 18.80 -4.70 9.35
CA GLU A 610 19.20 -3.38 8.88
C GLU A 610 19.33 -2.39 10.05
N ALA A 611 18.37 -2.38 10.97
CA ALA A 611 18.45 -1.57 12.18
C ALA A 611 19.53 -2.06 13.14
N TYR A 612 19.69 -3.38 13.31
CA TYR A 612 20.71 -3.95 14.21
C TYR A 612 22.13 -3.61 13.79
N GLN A 613 22.45 -3.65 12.49
CA GLN A 613 23.78 -3.29 11.99
C GLN A 613 24.12 -1.84 12.33
N MET A 614 23.23 -0.90 12.00
CA MET A 614 23.46 0.53 12.25
C MET A 614 23.50 0.84 13.75
N TYR A 615 22.54 0.33 14.53
CA TYR A 615 22.53 0.46 15.99
C TYR A 615 23.83 -0.03 16.63
N SER A 616 24.29 -1.23 16.25
CA SER A 616 25.53 -1.81 16.79
C SER A 616 26.75 -0.97 16.43
N ALA A 617 26.83 -0.49 15.18
CA ALA A 617 27.92 0.37 14.76
C ALA A 617 27.93 1.68 15.55
N LEU A 618 26.81 2.36 15.73
CA LEU A 618 26.71 3.58 16.53
C LEU A 618 27.13 3.35 17.99
N LYS A 619 26.68 2.24 18.59
CA LYS A 619 27.11 1.88 19.97
C LYS A 619 28.62 1.66 20.10
N VAL A 620 29.22 0.95 19.13
CA VAL A 620 30.67 0.71 19.12
C VAL A 620 31.45 2.02 18.99
N HIS A 621 30.95 2.97 18.24
CA HIS A 621 31.53 4.30 18.06
C HIS A 621 31.16 5.31 19.18
N GLY A 622 30.46 4.85 20.24
CA GLY A 622 30.13 5.67 21.41
C GLY A 622 28.98 6.66 21.20
N VAL A 623 28.23 6.52 20.13
CA VAL A 623 27.04 7.35 19.86
C VAL A 623 25.86 6.86 20.70
N GLU A 624 25.17 7.78 21.38
CA GLU A 624 23.95 7.45 22.11
C GLU A 624 22.89 6.94 21.15
N SER A 625 22.45 5.71 21.35
CA SER A 625 21.46 5.09 20.49
C SER A 625 20.58 4.12 21.26
N ARG A 626 19.33 3.97 20.78
CA ARG A 626 18.30 3.09 21.33
C ARG A 626 17.60 2.36 20.20
N ILE A 627 17.16 1.14 20.42
CA ILE A 627 16.27 0.42 19.50
C ILE A 627 15.00 0.00 20.24
N CYS A 628 13.85 0.21 19.61
CA CYS A 628 12.54 -0.30 20.02
C CYS A 628 12.04 -1.26 18.94
N LEU A 629 11.98 -2.56 19.27
CA LEU A 629 11.53 -3.63 18.38
C LEU A 629 10.09 -4.01 18.74
N PHE A 630 9.23 -4.05 17.73
CA PHE A 630 7.84 -4.46 17.85
C PHE A 630 7.66 -5.88 17.36
N HIS A 631 7.05 -6.75 18.19
CA HIS A 631 6.77 -8.14 17.85
C HIS A 631 5.43 -8.28 17.14
N GLY A 632 5.40 -9.14 16.10
CA GLY A 632 4.21 -9.43 15.32
C GLY A 632 3.75 -8.27 14.44
N GLU A 633 4.64 -7.32 14.16
CA GLU A 633 4.39 -6.20 13.26
C GLU A 633 5.27 -6.29 12.03
N ASN A 634 4.75 -5.82 10.91
CA ASN A 634 5.45 -5.79 9.64
C ASN A 634 5.90 -4.38 9.24
N HIS A 635 6.28 -4.17 7.99
CA HIS A 635 6.73 -2.88 7.45
C HIS A 635 5.67 -1.77 7.57
N GLU A 636 4.39 -2.12 7.71
CA GLU A 636 3.27 -1.18 7.78
C GLU A 636 2.93 -0.72 9.21
N LEU A 637 3.73 -1.02 10.22
CA LEU A 637 3.48 -0.68 11.63
C LEU A 637 2.91 0.73 11.83
N SER A 638 3.48 1.77 11.21
CA SER A 638 3.05 3.16 11.38
C SER A 638 1.69 3.47 10.76
N ARG A 639 1.22 2.67 9.80
CA ARG A 639 0.01 2.92 8.99
C ARG A 639 -1.13 1.98 9.36
N SER A 640 -0.88 0.68 9.40
CA SER A 640 -1.88 -0.37 9.62
C SER A 640 -1.57 -1.33 10.75
N GLY A 641 -0.46 -1.14 11.48
CA GLY A 641 -0.12 -1.93 12.66
C GLY A 641 -1.16 -1.83 13.77
N GLN A 642 -1.06 -2.71 14.76
CA GLN A 642 -1.98 -2.70 15.92
C GLN A 642 -2.03 -1.30 16.54
N PRO A 643 -3.22 -0.76 16.82
CA PRO A 643 -3.34 0.61 17.35
C PRO A 643 -2.50 0.89 18.60
N LYS A 644 -2.40 -0.07 19.52
CA LYS A 644 -1.53 0.04 20.71
C LYS A 644 -0.04 0.17 20.35
N HIS A 645 0.42 -0.51 19.29
CA HIS A 645 1.80 -0.44 18.81
C HIS A 645 2.06 0.86 18.05
N ARG A 646 1.12 1.35 17.25
CA ARG A 646 1.20 2.67 16.61
C ARG A 646 1.33 3.78 17.64
N ILE A 647 0.52 3.74 18.72
CA ILE A 647 0.60 4.68 19.84
C ILE A 647 1.97 4.58 20.53
N ARG A 648 2.43 3.37 20.86
CA ARG A 648 3.71 3.17 21.51
C ARG A 648 4.88 3.63 20.64
N ARG A 649 4.87 3.36 19.33
CA ARG A 649 5.86 3.83 18.38
C ARG A 649 5.95 5.35 18.38
N LEU A 650 4.82 6.04 18.22
CA LEU A 650 4.78 7.51 18.19
C LEU A 650 5.24 8.12 19.51
N LYS A 651 4.90 7.47 20.63
CA LYS A 651 5.37 7.86 21.96
C LYS A 651 6.89 7.76 22.08
N GLU A 652 7.51 6.64 21.67
CA GLU A 652 8.97 6.46 21.73
C GLU A 652 9.69 7.54 20.91
N ILE A 653 9.21 7.86 19.71
CA ILE A 653 9.81 8.89 18.85
C ILE A 653 9.65 10.27 19.49
N THR A 654 8.47 10.60 20.00
CA THR A 654 8.22 11.92 20.60
C THR A 654 9.01 12.13 21.88
N GLU A 655 9.07 11.13 22.79
CA GLU A 655 9.88 11.20 24.00
C GLU A 655 11.39 11.32 23.70
N TRP A 656 11.86 10.67 22.61
CA TRP A 656 13.22 10.82 22.14
C TRP A 656 13.50 12.24 21.67
N PHE A 657 12.63 12.81 20.85
CA PHE A 657 12.76 14.20 20.40
C PHE A 657 12.58 15.20 21.53
N ASP A 658 11.63 15.00 22.45
CA ASP A 658 11.45 15.88 23.61
C ASP A 658 12.73 15.98 24.46
N ARG A 659 13.43 14.87 24.64
CA ARG A 659 14.68 14.80 25.39
C ARG A 659 15.80 15.65 24.80
N TYR A 660 15.93 15.73 23.48
CA TYR A 660 17.04 16.42 22.81
C TYR A 660 16.66 17.77 22.22
N LEU A 661 15.39 18.01 21.95
CA LEU A 661 14.92 19.20 21.23
C LEU A 661 14.15 20.18 22.10
N LYS A 662 13.61 19.74 23.25
CA LYS A 662 12.95 20.64 24.20
C LYS A 662 13.89 20.94 25.37
N GLU A 663 13.84 22.18 25.86
CA GLU A 663 14.54 22.56 27.06
C GLU A 663 14.01 21.74 28.26
N GLU A 664 14.90 21.25 29.12
CA GLU A 664 14.50 20.69 30.41
C GLU A 664 13.69 21.75 31.20
N LYS A 665 12.50 21.35 31.64
CA LYS A 665 11.64 22.20 32.48
C LYS A 665 12.21 22.28 33.90
#